data_06562f273bf2253eeb0d266b81ac6a98
#
_entry.id   06562f273bf2253eeb0d266b81ac6a98
#
_cell.length_a   1.000
_cell.length_b   1.000
_cell.length_c   1.000
_cell.angle_alpha   90.00
_cell.angle_beta   90.00
_cell.angle_gamma   90.00
#
_symmetry.space_group_name_H-M   'P 1'
#
loop_
_entity.id
_entity.type
_entity.pdbx_description
1 polymer ?
#
loop_
_entity_poly.entity_id
_entity_poly.type
_entity_poly.pdbx_seq_one_letter_code
_entity_poly.pdbx_strand_id
1 'polypeptide(L)'
;MKKIIPIITLLFSIILCASAQKTYRYETIEGDPFGTKIYTLQNGLKVYMSVYKDAPRIQTYIAVRVGSKNDPHETTGLAHYLEHLMFKGTSHIGTSDWEKEKPILEQIEQQFEIYRTETDPARRTAIYHVIDSLSYVASGYAIPNEYVKLMKHIGSNGTNAWTSNDNTVYVEDLPANQLETWAMIQGERFSDPVIRLFHTELETVYEEKNRSLTSDSRKASEAMLTALYPSYPYGTQTTLGDPEHLKNPSITNIKRFVSTYYVPNNMAIVLAGDFNPDEAVAIIEKYFGKMEAKRFPKLAAPAEAETKPLKSSSELTIVGQEAEFVSIAYRIGKPANAQEQYLLRMLDYVLNNGKCGLIDLNINQKQLTASASAYPYVLCDNSSFVLYGKPKKGQTLKEVEALLLEQLQLVCDGNFSDELMTGAINNMKLQEMRQLESNSSRASKMLNAFTNGVPWSEACKSIDIYAGITKQQLVEFAKKYFDGTGHVTIYKVQGDPEDVHPVAKPPITPIQVNRDAESDYFKMVKARKVTDIEPVFVDFKKAIQSGELDKKIESHIYCVKNVENQYFNLQIVFEEGELMRRELPIATAYVNYLGTSTLTAEEVKARFYQMACNFSVSCSDERTFVHLSGLSENFEPALALALDVLRDGKPDAASFNDMIENRIKNMEDAKKSQDKVLAALRVYGEYGPELVNFSLKPSEMRELKPEMVTEGLHHLLECAPEFLYYGPLTVKQVRKVLAAHYQLPDSDHASIVTTDFENRPVLSDQVYFVPFNAKQARLVTYTRGPQYDRAMMPIVTMYNSYFGGGMNAIVFQEMREKRSLAYTAQSSYIISSKPMDYTYNYSFIGTQNDKVVDAWTAFNELFNSMPESQAAFELAQQNSKTNIATNRTTKGAILTSFITNQRFGFSYDRRKDIYEALDGFTLQDVVDFNHQYIKDQPKIYMVLGRESEIDLKQIEEKFGPVKKLTLEEIFGY
;
A
#
# COMPACT_ATOMS: atom_id res chain seq x y z
N MET A 1 -46.89 53.82 -31.85
CA MET A 1 -46.33 53.45 -30.52
C MET A 1 -47.03 52.29 -29.76
N LYS A 2 -48.00 51.58 -30.36
CA LYS A 2 -48.75 50.46 -29.70
C LYS A 2 -48.37 49.04 -30.13
N LYS A 3 -47.29 48.84 -30.90
CA LYS A 3 -46.85 47.54 -31.37
C LYS A 3 -45.41 47.12 -30.95
N ILE A 4 -44.77 47.98 -30.15
CA ILE A 4 -43.40 47.75 -29.69
C ILE A 4 -43.37 47.20 -28.23
N ILE A 5 -44.38 47.37 -27.45
CA ILE A 5 -44.47 46.98 -26.03
C ILE A 5 -44.56 45.46 -25.84
N PRO A 6 -45.25 44.64 -26.66
CA PRO A 6 -45.30 43.21 -26.46
C PRO A 6 -43.98 42.48 -26.85
N ILE A 7 -43.14 43.07 -27.72
CA ILE A 7 -41.85 42.48 -28.10
C ILE A 7 -40.77 42.68 -27.01
N ILE A 8 -40.83 43.84 -26.33
CA ILE A 8 -39.91 44.13 -25.21
C ILE A 8 -40.27 43.29 -23.97
N THR A 9 -41.55 43.03 -23.74
CA THR A 9 -42.01 42.17 -22.63
C THR A 9 -41.68 40.70 -22.91
N LEU A 10 -41.73 40.26 -24.18
CA LEU A 10 -41.32 38.89 -24.57
C LEU A 10 -39.78 38.71 -24.52
N LEU A 11 -39.02 39.76 -24.91
CA LEU A 11 -37.56 39.75 -24.75
C LEU A 11 -37.13 39.81 -23.28
N PHE A 12 -37.82 40.53 -22.40
CA PHE A 12 -37.56 40.51 -20.97
C PHE A 12 -37.96 39.19 -20.32
N SER A 13 -38.98 38.52 -20.78
CA SER A 13 -39.36 37.17 -20.31
C SER A 13 -38.43 36.09 -20.79
N ILE A 14 -37.74 36.27 -21.93
CA ILE A 14 -36.68 35.30 -22.41
C ILE A 14 -35.36 35.54 -21.70
N ILE A 15 -35.09 36.78 -21.23
CA ILE A 15 -33.87 37.06 -20.45
C ILE A 15 -34.03 36.64 -18.96
N LEU A 16 -35.24 36.46 -18.46
CA LEU A 16 -35.52 35.98 -17.10
C LEU A 16 -35.55 34.43 -16.98
N CYS A 17 -35.42 33.72 -18.08
CA CYS A 17 -35.15 32.29 -18.12
C CYS A 17 -33.66 31.95 -18.29
N ALA A 18 -32.73 32.88 -18.10
CA ALA A 18 -31.35 32.53 -17.77
C ALA A 18 -31.43 31.83 -16.42
N SER A 19 -31.31 30.53 -16.42
CA SER A 19 -31.24 29.66 -15.25
C SER A 19 -30.33 30.33 -14.23
N ALA A 20 -30.88 30.76 -13.10
CA ALA A 20 -30.07 31.18 -11.98
C ALA A 20 -29.21 29.99 -11.59
N GLN A 21 -27.96 29.99 -12.01
CA GLN A 21 -27.01 28.94 -11.67
C GLN A 21 -26.98 28.91 -10.15
N LYS A 22 -27.36 27.76 -9.57
CA LYS A 22 -27.41 27.59 -8.11
C LYS A 22 -26.01 27.87 -7.57
N THR A 23 -25.86 28.87 -6.75
CA THR A 23 -24.62 29.23 -6.11
C THR A 23 -24.46 28.40 -4.83
N TYR A 24 -23.43 27.56 -4.78
CA TYR A 24 -23.12 26.77 -3.61
C TYR A 24 -22.25 27.57 -2.64
N ARG A 25 -22.62 27.57 -1.37
CA ARG A 25 -21.76 28.12 -0.32
C ARG A 25 -20.70 27.11 0.06
N TYR A 26 -19.48 27.59 0.25
CA TYR A 26 -18.35 26.79 0.70
C TYR A 26 -17.54 27.56 1.74
N GLU A 27 -16.83 26.80 2.55
CA GLU A 27 -15.84 27.30 3.51
C GLU A 27 -14.46 27.24 2.86
N THR A 28 -13.65 28.29 3.05
CA THR A 28 -12.22 28.34 2.71
C THR A 28 -11.46 28.90 3.88
N ILE A 29 -10.20 28.50 4.01
CA ILE A 29 -9.32 29.00 5.05
C ILE A 29 -8.24 29.87 4.40
N GLU A 30 -8.09 31.09 4.89
CA GLU A 30 -7.04 32.00 4.43
C GLU A 30 -5.65 31.38 4.75
N GLY A 31 -4.77 31.34 3.74
CA GLY A 31 -3.45 30.74 3.86
C GLY A 31 -3.43 29.22 3.79
N ASP A 32 -4.53 28.55 3.40
CA ASP A 32 -4.54 27.12 3.14
C ASP A 32 -3.68 26.78 1.90
N PRO A 33 -2.56 26.06 2.04
CA PRO A 33 -1.69 25.72 0.92
C PRO A 33 -2.34 24.73 -0.06
N PHE A 34 -3.36 23.96 0.39
CA PHE A 34 -4.10 23.00 -0.43
C PHE A 34 -5.22 23.64 -1.24
N GLY A 35 -5.56 24.91 -0.97
CA GLY A 35 -6.64 25.64 -1.64
C GLY A 35 -8.01 24.96 -1.51
N THR A 36 -8.27 24.35 -0.36
CA THR A 36 -9.44 23.50 -0.15
C THR A 36 -10.73 24.29 -0.08
N LYS A 37 -11.73 23.82 -0.80
CA LYS A 37 -13.13 24.26 -0.66
C LYS A 37 -13.93 23.16 0.03
N ILE A 38 -14.69 23.52 1.06
CA ILE A 38 -15.52 22.57 1.81
C ILE A 38 -16.98 22.98 1.65
N TYR A 39 -17.75 22.15 0.99
CA TYR A 39 -19.18 22.32 0.83
C TYR A 39 -19.93 21.45 1.85
N THR A 40 -21.07 21.94 2.32
CA THR A 40 -22.00 21.13 3.13
C THR A 40 -23.34 21.16 2.41
N LEU A 41 -23.80 20.01 1.92
CA LEU A 41 -25.08 19.88 1.24
C LEU A 41 -26.25 19.99 2.23
N GLN A 42 -27.46 20.19 1.75
CA GLN A 42 -28.65 20.34 2.60
C GLN A 42 -28.91 19.13 3.47
N ASN A 43 -28.55 17.94 3.01
CA ASN A 43 -28.66 16.68 3.76
C ASN A 43 -27.47 16.42 4.71
N GLY A 44 -26.58 17.38 4.89
CA GLY A 44 -25.43 17.30 5.80
C GLY A 44 -24.19 16.61 5.25
N LEU A 45 -24.22 16.12 4.01
CA LEU A 45 -23.03 15.54 3.36
C LEU A 45 -21.95 16.61 3.19
N LYS A 46 -20.76 16.33 3.66
CA LYS A 46 -19.59 17.20 3.45
C LYS A 46 -18.84 16.82 2.19
N VAL A 47 -18.40 17.82 1.42
CA VAL A 47 -17.60 17.62 0.22
C VAL A 47 -16.34 18.47 0.32
N TYR A 48 -15.19 17.83 0.42
CA TYR A 48 -13.86 18.44 0.46
C TYR A 48 -13.26 18.41 -0.94
N MET A 49 -12.78 19.53 -1.43
CA MET A 49 -12.26 19.67 -2.79
C MET A 49 -10.94 20.44 -2.81
N SER A 50 -9.90 19.84 -3.41
CA SER A 50 -8.61 20.49 -3.67
C SER A 50 -8.23 20.31 -5.15
N VAL A 51 -8.07 21.38 -5.89
CA VAL A 51 -7.77 21.35 -7.32
C VAL A 51 -6.25 21.28 -7.53
N TYR A 52 -5.81 20.28 -8.30
CA TYR A 52 -4.43 20.15 -8.75
C TYR A 52 -4.39 19.41 -10.11
N LYS A 53 -3.90 20.09 -11.16
CA LYS A 53 -4.10 19.72 -12.56
C LYS A 53 -2.86 19.14 -13.25
N ASP A 54 -1.97 18.47 -12.52
CA ASP A 54 -0.78 17.85 -13.11
C ASP A 54 -1.12 16.66 -14.02
N ALA A 55 -2.17 15.93 -13.67
CA ALA A 55 -2.74 14.87 -14.49
C ALA A 55 -4.26 15.01 -14.61
N PRO A 56 -4.87 14.61 -15.74
CA PRO A 56 -6.34 14.67 -15.93
C PRO A 56 -7.04 13.54 -15.16
N ARG A 57 -6.78 13.46 -13.86
CA ARG A 57 -7.32 12.45 -12.95
C ARG A 57 -7.79 13.10 -11.65
N ILE A 58 -8.68 12.41 -10.96
CA ILE A 58 -9.25 12.81 -9.68
C ILE A 58 -9.11 11.65 -8.69
N GLN A 59 -8.38 11.88 -7.62
CA GLN A 59 -8.39 11.00 -6.45
C GLN A 59 -9.64 11.28 -5.64
N THR A 60 -10.40 10.23 -5.34
CA THR A 60 -11.65 10.33 -4.57
C THR A 60 -11.60 9.44 -3.33
N TYR A 61 -12.27 9.92 -2.26
CA TYR A 61 -12.65 9.08 -1.13
C TYR A 61 -14.11 9.33 -0.78
N ILE A 62 -14.83 8.25 -0.45
CA ILE A 62 -16.11 8.32 0.25
C ILE A 62 -15.88 7.73 1.62
N ALA A 63 -15.95 8.57 2.64
CA ALA A 63 -15.68 8.20 4.02
C ALA A 63 -16.96 8.17 4.85
N VAL A 64 -17.12 7.13 5.64
CA VAL A 64 -18.19 6.99 6.63
C VAL A 64 -17.54 6.91 8.02
N ARG A 65 -17.97 7.74 8.97
CA ARG A 65 -17.50 7.71 10.36
C ARG A 65 -18.14 6.57 11.13
N VAL A 66 -17.87 5.34 10.69
CA VAL A 66 -18.33 4.11 11.31
C VAL A 66 -17.31 3.00 11.03
N GLY A 67 -16.97 2.25 12.04
CA GLY A 67 -15.99 1.16 11.94
C GLY A 67 -16.32 0.05 12.93
N SER A 68 -15.36 -0.84 13.19
CA SER A 68 -15.57 -2.03 14.03
C SER A 68 -16.00 -1.71 15.47
N LYS A 69 -15.67 -0.52 16.00
CA LYS A 69 -16.17 -0.10 17.32
C LYS A 69 -17.70 0.01 17.40
N ASN A 70 -18.35 0.14 16.25
CA ASN A 70 -19.81 0.28 16.15
C ASN A 70 -20.52 -1.06 15.90
N ASP A 71 -19.77 -2.16 15.78
CA ASP A 71 -20.36 -3.48 15.58
C ASP A 71 -21.26 -3.86 16.76
N PRO A 72 -22.38 -4.55 16.53
CA PRO A 72 -23.12 -5.18 17.62
C PRO A 72 -22.23 -6.21 18.33
N HIS A 73 -22.30 -6.25 19.66
CA HIS A 73 -21.46 -7.15 20.47
C HIS A 73 -21.59 -8.63 20.10
N GLU A 74 -22.75 -9.02 19.61
CA GLU A 74 -23.08 -10.40 19.22
C GLU A 74 -22.73 -10.74 17.76
N THR A 75 -22.27 -9.76 16.98
CA THR A 75 -21.90 -9.92 15.56
C THR A 75 -20.74 -9.01 15.18
N THR A 76 -19.60 -9.15 15.88
CA THR A 76 -18.38 -8.38 15.58
C THR A 76 -17.78 -8.78 14.24
N GLY A 77 -17.04 -7.85 13.60
CA GLY A 77 -16.54 -7.99 12.23
C GLY A 77 -17.54 -7.56 11.16
N LEU A 78 -18.71 -7.06 11.60
CA LEU A 78 -19.81 -6.71 10.71
C LEU A 78 -19.48 -5.51 9.82
N ALA A 79 -18.84 -4.49 10.36
CA ALA A 79 -18.43 -3.30 9.58
C ALA A 79 -17.49 -3.67 8.44
N HIS A 80 -16.52 -4.55 8.68
CA HIS A 80 -15.60 -5.05 7.68
C HIS A 80 -16.30 -5.95 6.66
N TYR A 81 -17.16 -6.83 7.11
CA TYR A 81 -17.92 -7.69 6.21
C TYR A 81 -18.86 -6.86 5.31
N LEU A 82 -19.51 -5.83 5.84
CA LEU A 82 -20.31 -4.89 5.06
C LEU A 82 -19.47 -4.21 3.99
N GLU A 83 -18.25 -3.80 4.31
CA GLU A 83 -17.33 -3.21 3.33
C GLU A 83 -17.22 -4.08 2.08
N HIS A 84 -16.97 -5.40 2.24
CA HIS A 84 -16.92 -6.37 1.15
C HIS A 84 -18.26 -6.46 0.39
N LEU A 85 -19.37 -6.49 1.10
CA LEU A 85 -20.70 -6.61 0.50
C LEU A 85 -21.11 -5.36 -0.30
N MET A 86 -20.56 -4.20 0.03
CA MET A 86 -20.77 -2.97 -0.75
C MET A 86 -20.23 -3.06 -2.20
N PHE A 87 -19.37 -4.03 -2.53
CA PHE A 87 -18.91 -4.30 -3.88
C PHE A 87 -19.83 -5.22 -4.69
N LYS A 88 -20.88 -5.77 -4.08
CA LYS A 88 -21.76 -6.76 -4.72
C LYS A 88 -22.93 -6.15 -5.49
N GLY A 89 -23.10 -4.82 -5.44
CA GLY A 89 -24.02 -4.05 -6.26
C GLY A 89 -25.30 -3.61 -5.55
N THR A 90 -26.32 -3.31 -6.36
CA THR A 90 -27.61 -2.71 -5.96
C THR A 90 -28.76 -3.50 -6.56
N SER A 91 -30.00 -3.01 -6.45
CA SER A 91 -31.13 -3.58 -7.18
C SER A 91 -31.02 -3.44 -8.71
N HIS A 92 -30.10 -2.59 -9.20
CA HIS A 92 -29.89 -2.36 -10.63
C HIS A 92 -28.50 -2.79 -11.12
N ILE A 93 -27.50 -2.85 -10.22
CA ILE A 93 -26.12 -3.24 -10.51
C ILE A 93 -25.88 -4.64 -9.92
N GLY A 94 -25.30 -5.55 -10.67
CA GLY A 94 -24.92 -6.87 -10.18
C GLY A 94 -26.03 -7.90 -10.25
N THR A 95 -27.12 -7.63 -10.96
CA THR A 95 -28.23 -8.56 -11.18
C THR A 95 -28.69 -8.55 -12.64
N SER A 96 -29.08 -9.70 -13.14
CA SER A 96 -29.70 -9.87 -14.44
C SER A 96 -31.24 -9.78 -14.37
N ASP A 97 -31.85 -10.06 -13.20
CA ASP A 97 -33.30 -10.02 -12.97
C ASP A 97 -33.59 -9.85 -11.48
N TRP A 98 -33.71 -8.60 -11.04
CA TRP A 98 -33.95 -8.25 -9.64
C TRP A 98 -35.26 -8.78 -9.08
N GLU A 99 -36.32 -8.80 -9.87
CA GLU A 99 -37.63 -9.24 -9.43
C GLU A 99 -37.66 -10.74 -9.07
N LYS A 100 -36.81 -11.55 -9.74
CA LYS A 100 -36.63 -12.97 -9.41
C LYS A 100 -35.61 -13.21 -8.32
N GLU A 101 -34.54 -12.41 -8.28
CA GLU A 101 -33.45 -12.54 -7.29
C GLU A 101 -33.93 -12.16 -5.88
N LYS A 102 -34.62 -11.04 -5.73
CA LYS A 102 -35.03 -10.46 -4.46
C LYS A 102 -35.75 -11.46 -3.52
N PRO A 103 -36.78 -12.21 -3.94
CA PRO A 103 -37.47 -13.14 -3.05
C PRO A 103 -36.56 -14.26 -2.53
N ILE A 104 -35.54 -14.64 -3.31
CA ILE A 104 -34.58 -15.69 -2.92
C ILE A 104 -33.62 -15.11 -1.85
N LEU A 105 -33.12 -13.88 -2.04
CA LEU A 105 -32.29 -13.21 -1.05
C LEU A 105 -33.01 -12.99 0.28
N GLU A 106 -34.31 -12.70 0.26
CA GLU A 106 -35.14 -12.60 1.47
C GLU A 106 -35.26 -13.96 2.19
N GLN A 107 -35.39 -15.09 1.46
CA GLN A 107 -35.37 -16.42 2.03
C GLN A 107 -33.99 -16.76 2.63
N ILE A 108 -32.90 -16.41 1.94
CA ILE A 108 -31.53 -16.61 2.45
C ILE A 108 -31.38 -15.88 3.78
N GLU A 109 -31.79 -14.60 3.87
CA GLU A 109 -31.76 -13.84 5.11
C GLU A 109 -32.52 -14.55 6.24
N GLN A 110 -33.73 -15.01 5.98
CA GLN A 110 -34.55 -15.75 6.98
C GLN A 110 -33.81 -17.01 7.45
N GLN A 111 -33.20 -17.79 6.54
CA GLN A 111 -32.49 -19.00 6.90
C GLN A 111 -31.21 -18.70 7.72
N PHE A 112 -30.46 -17.62 7.43
CA PHE A 112 -29.34 -17.24 8.26
C PHE A 112 -29.76 -16.82 9.67
N GLU A 113 -30.86 -16.09 9.84
CA GLU A 113 -31.35 -15.72 11.17
C GLU A 113 -31.82 -16.95 11.98
N ILE A 114 -32.39 -17.99 11.33
CA ILE A 114 -32.72 -19.27 11.99
C ILE A 114 -31.44 -20.04 12.32
N TYR A 115 -30.48 -20.12 11.36
CA TYR A 115 -29.20 -20.82 11.54
C TYR A 115 -28.40 -20.25 12.72
N ARG A 116 -28.42 -18.95 12.90
CA ARG A 116 -27.69 -18.23 13.95
C ARG A 116 -28.19 -18.62 15.36
N THR A 117 -29.42 -18.93 15.53
CA THR A 117 -30.07 -19.27 16.82
C THR A 117 -30.21 -20.76 17.07
N GLU A 118 -30.01 -21.60 16.05
CA GLU A 118 -30.09 -23.03 16.19
C GLU A 118 -28.84 -23.60 16.87
N THR A 119 -29.00 -24.47 17.83
CA THR A 119 -27.93 -25.09 18.61
C THR A 119 -27.72 -26.58 18.32
N ASP A 120 -28.70 -27.24 17.73
CA ASP A 120 -28.60 -28.67 17.36
C ASP A 120 -27.73 -28.82 16.09
N PRO A 121 -26.60 -29.54 16.14
CA PRO A 121 -25.69 -29.66 15.00
C PRO A 121 -26.31 -30.23 13.73
N ALA A 122 -27.21 -31.21 13.87
CA ALA A 122 -27.83 -31.84 12.71
C ALA A 122 -28.85 -30.90 12.04
N ARG A 123 -29.60 -30.13 12.83
CA ARG A 123 -30.49 -29.09 12.33
C ARG A 123 -29.70 -27.95 11.70
N ARG A 124 -28.62 -27.51 12.32
CA ARG A 124 -27.73 -26.50 11.74
C ARG A 124 -27.21 -26.92 10.36
N THR A 125 -26.75 -28.16 10.23
CA THR A 125 -26.32 -28.72 8.94
C THR A 125 -27.43 -28.70 7.91
N ALA A 126 -28.65 -29.11 8.31
CA ALA A 126 -29.82 -29.10 7.41
C ALA A 126 -30.20 -27.69 6.94
N ILE A 127 -30.18 -26.69 7.84
CA ILE A 127 -30.46 -25.30 7.51
C ILE A 127 -29.39 -24.79 6.55
N TYR A 128 -28.10 -25.11 6.81
CA TYR A 128 -27.00 -24.67 5.95
C TYR A 128 -27.10 -25.24 4.53
N HIS A 129 -27.56 -26.48 4.36
CA HIS A 129 -27.88 -27.04 3.04
C HIS A 129 -28.98 -26.26 2.31
N VAL A 130 -29.98 -25.76 3.04
CA VAL A 130 -31.01 -24.90 2.44
C VAL A 130 -30.39 -23.56 2.01
N ILE A 131 -29.54 -22.96 2.86
CA ILE A 131 -28.80 -21.71 2.53
C ILE A 131 -27.95 -21.90 1.29
N ASP A 132 -27.19 -23.00 1.20
CA ASP A 132 -26.34 -23.32 0.05
C ASP A 132 -27.16 -23.46 -1.23
N SER A 133 -28.25 -24.22 -1.18
CA SER A 133 -29.15 -24.43 -2.32
C SER A 133 -29.79 -23.13 -2.80
N LEU A 134 -30.29 -22.29 -1.89
CA LEU A 134 -30.87 -20.98 -2.22
C LEU A 134 -29.80 -20.04 -2.78
N SER A 135 -28.59 -20.04 -2.20
CA SER A 135 -27.45 -19.21 -2.66
C SER A 135 -27.00 -19.60 -4.06
N TYR A 136 -27.00 -20.92 -4.36
CA TYR A 136 -26.71 -21.40 -5.72
C TYR A 136 -27.78 -20.91 -6.73
N VAL A 137 -29.05 -20.97 -6.39
CA VAL A 137 -30.13 -20.47 -7.26
C VAL A 137 -30.03 -18.96 -7.44
N ALA A 138 -29.80 -18.21 -6.36
CA ALA A 138 -29.63 -16.76 -6.42
C ALA A 138 -28.42 -16.36 -7.30
N SER A 139 -27.32 -17.14 -7.26
CA SER A 139 -26.13 -16.87 -8.07
C SER A 139 -26.39 -16.92 -9.58
N GLY A 140 -27.44 -17.62 -10.02
CA GLY A 140 -27.88 -17.65 -11.42
C GLY A 140 -28.41 -16.30 -11.94
N TYR A 141 -28.86 -15.44 -11.05
CA TYR A 141 -29.29 -14.06 -11.35
C TYR A 141 -28.22 -13.04 -11.07
N ALA A 142 -27.25 -13.33 -10.19
CA ALA A 142 -26.18 -12.44 -9.86
C ALA A 142 -25.18 -12.25 -11.02
N ILE A 143 -24.67 -11.03 -11.16
CA ILE A 143 -23.55 -10.71 -12.04
C ILE A 143 -22.35 -10.34 -11.14
N PRO A 144 -21.48 -11.31 -10.82
CA PRO A 144 -20.39 -11.07 -9.90
C PRO A 144 -19.45 -9.95 -10.37
N ASN A 145 -19.04 -9.12 -9.40
CA ASN A 145 -18.09 -8.03 -9.62
C ASN A 145 -18.49 -6.99 -10.68
N GLU A 146 -19.78 -6.86 -11.01
CA GLU A 146 -20.21 -5.87 -12.00
C GLU A 146 -19.89 -4.43 -11.58
N TYR A 147 -19.92 -4.10 -10.29
CA TYR A 147 -19.46 -2.80 -9.79
C TYR A 147 -17.99 -2.55 -10.18
N VAL A 148 -17.12 -3.53 -10.00
CA VAL A 148 -15.69 -3.39 -10.34
C VAL A 148 -15.50 -3.31 -11.87
N LYS A 149 -16.34 -4.00 -12.65
CA LYS A 149 -16.38 -3.86 -14.12
C LYS A 149 -16.78 -2.44 -14.52
N LEU A 150 -17.77 -1.85 -13.85
CA LEU A 150 -18.19 -0.45 -14.06
C LEU A 150 -17.04 0.53 -13.78
N MET A 151 -16.34 0.36 -12.65
CA MET A 151 -15.18 1.19 -12.30
C MET A 151 -14.06 1.04 -13.33
N LYS A 152 -13.75 -0.17 -13.76
CA LYS A 152 -12.75 -0.43 -14.80
C LYS A 152 -13.17 0.18 -16.15
N HIS A 153 -14.44 0.10 -16.52
CA HIS A 153 -14.98 0.69 -17.75
C HIS A 153 -14.77 2.21 -17.80
N ILE A 154 -14.97 2.91 -16.68
CA ILE A 154 -14.71 4.34 -16.61
C ILE A 154 -13.23 4.70 -16.40
N GLY A 155 -12.32 3.71 -16.43
CA GLY A 155 -10.88 3.93 -16.30
C GLY A 155 -10.42 4.24 -14.87
N SER A 156 -11.18 3.82 -13.86
CA SER A 156 -10.74 3.93 -12.46
C SER A 156 -9.54 3.00 -12.18
N ASN A 157 -8.61 3.52 -11.40
CA ASN A 157 -7.49 2.79 -10.84
C ASN A 157 -7.65 2.71 -9.32
N GLY A 158 -7.06 1.70 -8.69
CA GLY A 158 -7.00 1.60 -7.24
C GLY A 158 -8.36 1.49 -6.56
N THR A 159 -9.39 0.95 -7.28
CA THR A 159 -10.68 0.60 -6.68
C THR A 159 -10.48 -0.28 -5.47
N ASN A 160 -10.72 0.24 -4.28
CA ASN A 160 -10.49 -0.44 -3.01
C ASN A 160 -11.34 0.18 -1.89
N ALA A 161 -11.26 -0.42 -0.71
CA ALA A 161 -11.82 0.11 0.52
C ALA A 161 -11.01 -0.39 1.72
N TRP A 162 -11.26 0.18 2.88
CA TRP A 162 -10.76 -0.34 4.15
C TRP A 162 -11.70 0.01 5.31
N THR A 163 -11.69 -0.85 6.30
CA THR A 163 -12.37 -0.64 7.58
C THR A 163 -11.36 -0.56 8.72
N SER A 164 -11.50 0.46 9.56
CA SER A 164 -10.75 0.61 10.80
C SER A 164 -11.68 0.50 12.02
N ASN A 165 -11.15 0.78 13.20
CA ASN A 165 -11.98 0.89 14.39
C ASN A 165 -13.01 2.04 14.27
N ASP A 166 -12.66 3.14 13.60
CA ASP A 166 -13.39 4.40 13.62
C ASP A 166 -14.12 4.75 12.31
N ASN A 167 -13.66 4.21 11.19
CA ASN A 167 -14.16 4.60 9.88
C ASN A 167 -14.10 3.48 8.86
N THR A 168 -14.97 3.57 7.84
CA THR A 168 -14.92 2.79 6.61
C THR A 168 -14.78 3.75 5.45
N VAL A 169 -13.83 3.51 4.55
CA VAL A 169 -13.48 4.41 3.45
C VAL A 169 -13.40 3.64 2.14
N TYR A 170 -13.99 4.20 1.10
CA TYR A 170 -13.96 3.71 -0.28
C TYR A 170 -13.12 4.64 -1.13
N VAL A 171 -12.20 4.10 -1.92
CA VAL A 171 -11.19 4.85 -2.67
C VAL A 171 -11.25 4.54 -4.15
N GLU A 172 -11.09 5.57 -4.97
CA GLU A 172 -10.99 5.49 -6.43
C GLU A 172 -10.04 6.59 -6.93
N ASP A 173 -9.27 6.29 -7.97
CA ASP A 173 -8.58 7.26 -8.80
C ASP A 173 -9.13 7.16 -10.22
N LEU A 174 -9.79 8.20 -10.70
CA LEU A 174 -10.56 8.17 -11.96
C LEU A 174 -10.13 9.26 -12.93
N PRO A 175 -10.33 9.04 -14.25
CA PRO A 175 -10.17 10.10 -15.25
C PRO A 175 -11.10 11.30 -14.96
N ALA A 176 -10.58 12.51 -15.14
CA ALA A 176 -11.30 13.75 -14.83
C ALA A 176 -12.65 13.89 -15.58
N ASN A 177 -12.73 13.39 -16.81
CA ASN A 177 -13.94 13.35 -17.63
C ASN A 177 -15.01 12.37 -17.14
N GLN A 178 -14.71 11.53 -16.16
CA GLN A 178 -15.63 10.50 -15.63
C GLN A 178 -16.27 10.87 -14.29
N LEU A 179 -16.04 12.08 -13.78
CA LEU A 179 -16.56 12.50 -12.46
C LEU A 179 -18.08 12.32 -12.35
N GLU A 180 -18.86 12.69 -13.38
CA GLU A 180 -20.31 12.55 -13.33
C GLU A 180 -20.74 11.07 -13.39
N THR A 181 -20.09 10.27 -14.22
CA THR A 181 -20.38 8.82 -14.30
C THR A 181 -20.06 8.13 -12.98
N TRP A 182 -18.91 8.47 -12.37
CA TRP A 182 -18.54 7.99 -11.04
C TRP A 182 -19.56 8.38 -9.98
N ALA A 183 -19.95 9.65 -9.93
CA ALA A 183 -20.93 10.12 -8.94
C ALA A 183 -22.29 9.43 -9.10
N MET A 184 -22.70 9.15 -10.33
CA MET A 184 -23.92 8.40 -10.64
C MET A 184 -23.86 6.97 -10.08
N ILE A 185 -22.76 6.26 -10.34
CA ILE A 185 -22.56 4.88 -9.87
C ILE A 185 -22.46 4.83 -8.35
N GLN A 186 -21.71 5.76 -7.74
CA GLN A 186 -21.55 5.82 -6.29
C GLN A 186 -22.84 6.24 -5.59
N GLY A 187 -23.57 7.22 -6.17
CA GLY A 187 -24.87 7.64 -5.63
C GLY A 187 -25.87 6.48 -5.58
N GLU A 188 -25.91 5.65 -6.60
CA GLU A 188 -26.71 4.41 -6.64
C GLU A 188 -26.25 3.44 -5.56
N ARG A 189 -24.93 3.13 -5.52
CA ARG A 189 -24.33 2.18 -4.59
C ARG A 189 -24.58 2.52 -3.12
N PHE A 190 -24.48 3.79 -2.74
CA PHE A 190 -24.69 4.21 -1.34
C PHE A 190 -26.15 4.43 -0.98
N SER A 191 -27.04 4.57 -1.97
CA SER A 191 -28.47 4.75 -1.74
C SER A 191 -29.23 3.43 -1.68
N ASP A 192 -28.80 2.41 -2.41
CA ASP A 192 -29.53 1.13 -2.57
C ASP A 192 -28.60 -0.11 -2.53
N PRO A 193 -27.78 -0.27 -1.49
CA PRO A 193 -26.89 -1.43 -1.40
C PRO A 193 -27.68 -2.72 -1.17
N VAL A 194 -27.42 -3.75 -1.99
CA VAL A 194 -28.03 -5.08 -1.89
C VAL A 194 -27.01 -6.09 -1.36
N ILE A 195 -27.42 -6.81 -0.31
CA ILE A 195 -26.63 -7.91 0.26
C ILE A 195 -26.77 -9.13 -0.63
N ARG A 196 -25.82 -9.32 -1.51
CA ARG A 196 -25.79 -10.38 -2.54
C ARG A 196 -24.54 -11.22 -2.40
N LEU A 197 -24.58 -12.49 -2.84
CA LEU A 197 -23.45 -13.43 -2.76
C LEU A 197 -22.86 -13.52 -1.33
N PHE A 198 -23.72 -13.36 -0.34
CA PHE A 198 -23.35 -13.30 1.08
C PHE A 198 -22.55 -14.54 1.50
N HIS A 199 -23.05 -15.71 1.17
CA HIS A 199 -22.45 -16.98 1.49
C HIS A 199 -21.02 -17.13 0.93
N THR A 200 -20.82 -16.80 -0.34
CA THR A 200 -19.50 -16.87 -1.01
C THR A 200 -18.52 -15.86 -0.43
N GLU A 201 -18.99 -14.64 -0.13
CA GLU A 201 -18.13 -13.60 0.44
C GLU A 201 -17.73 -13.90 1.88
N LEU A 202 -18.60 -14.62 2.64
CA LEU A 202 -18.27 -15.09 3.97
C LEU A 202 -17.04 -16.01 3.97
N GLU A 203 -16.89 -16.84 2.94
CA GLU A 203 -15.71 -17.68 2.75
C GLU A 203 -14.41 -16.83 2.59
N THR A 204 -14.52 -15.74 1.86
CA THR A 204 -13.40 -14.79 1.68
C THR A 204 -12.99 -14.17 3.02
N VAL A 205 -13.97 -13.74 3.82
CA VAL A 205 -13.70 -13.14 5.15
C VAL A 205 -13.12 -14.19 6.11
N TYR A 206 -13.54 -15.47 6.01
CA TYR A 206 -12.93 -16.56 6.77
C TYR A 206 -11.45 -16.75 6.44
N GLU A 207 -11.09 -16.73 5.14
CA GLU A 207 -9.70 -16.86 4.74
C GLU A 207 -8.86 -15.66 5.21
N GLU A 208 -9.44 -14.48 5.18
CA GLU A 208 -8.76 -13.28 5.68
C GLU A 208 -8.53 -13.34 7.21
N LYS A 209 -9.52 -13.83 7.96
CA LYS A 209 -9.38 -14.09 9.39
C LYS A 209 -8.34 -15.16 9.66
N ASN A 210 -8.36 -16.29 8.94
CA ASN A 210 -7.36 -17.36 9.06
C ASN A 210 -5.95 -16.84 8.80
N ARG A 211 -5.76 -16.00 7.78
CA ARG A 211 -4.49 -15.33 7.52
C ARG A 211 -4.05 -14.44 8.68
N SER A 212 -4.98 -13.72 9.30
CA SER A 212 -4.67 -12.82 10.42
C SER A 212 -4.20 -13.57 11.67
N LEU A 213 -4.64 -14.81 11.86
CA LEU A 213 -4.24 -15.65 13.00
C LEU A 213 -2.75 -16.07 12.94
N THR A 214 -2.08 -15.94 11.79
CA THR A 214 -0.65 -16.23 11.63
C THR A 214 0.24 -15.02 11.87
N SER A 215 -0.31 -13.81 12.01
CA SER A 215 0.45 -12.58 12.25
C SER A 215 0.66 -12.34 13.74
N ASP A 216 1.89 -12.51 14.21
CA ASP A 216 2.23 -12.30 15.62
C ASP A 216 2.13 -10.83 16.01
N SER A 217 2.45 -9.89 15.12
CA SER A 217 2.29 -8.46 15.36
C SER A 217 0.81 -8.07 15.51
N ARG A 218 -0.09 -8.71 14.77
CA ARG A 218 -1.54 -8.49 14.93
C ARG A 218 -2.05 -9.01 16.26
N LYS A 219 -1.67 -10.23 16.65
CA LYS A 219 -2.00 -10.78 17.97
C LYS A 219 -1.54 -9.86 19.10
N ALA A 220 -0.32 -9.34 19.01
CA ALA A 220 0.22 -8.41 19.99
C ALA A 220 -0.57 -7.09 20.03
N SER A 221 -0.96 -6.54 18.88
CA SER A 221 -1.77 -5.32 18.80
C SER A 221 -3.18 -5.52 19.37
N GLU A 222 -3.83 -6.64 19.07
CA GLU A 222 -5.16 -6.96 19.62
C GLU A 222 -5.07 -7.15 21.15
N ALA A 223 -4.08 -7.88 21.67
CA ALA A 223 -3.84 -8.04 23.11
C ALA A 223 -3.54 -6.71 23.80
N MET A 224 -2.76 -5.84 23.17
CA MET A 224 -2.46 -4.49 23.65
C MET A 224 -3.74 -3.65 23.78
N LEU A 225 -4.58 -3.62 22.75
CA LEU A 225 -5.84 -2.86 22.79
C LEU A 225 -6.79 -3.42 23.83
N THR A 226 -6.90 -4.74 23.99
CA THR A 226 -7.69 -5.38 25.04
C THR A 226 -7.22 -4.99 26.43
N ALA A 227 -5.92 -4.93 26.66
CA ALA A 227 -5.38 -4.52 27.97
C ALA A 227 -5.54 -3.02 28.22
N LEU A 228 -5.41 -2.17 27.18
CA LEU A 228 -5.61 -0.73 27.31
C LEU A 228 -7.08 -0.34 27.49
N TYR A 229 -8.01 -1.05 26.83
CA TYR A 229 -9.43 -0.68 26.74
C TYR A 229 -10.33 -1.89 27.00
N PRO A 230 -10.29 -2.50 28.21
CA PRO A 230 -10.94 -3.78 28.49
C PRO A 230 -12.48 -3.75 28.45
N SER A 231 -13.10 -2.57 28.57
CA SER A 231 -14.54 -2.40 28.52
C SER A 231 -15.06 -1.59 27.33
N TYR A 232 -14.16 -0.97 26.56
CA TYR A 232 -14.52 -0.18 25.39
C TYR A 232 -14.35 -0.97 24.10
N PRO A 233 -15.14 -0.70 23.04
CA PRO A 233 -15.09 -1.45 21.78
C PRO A 233 -13.71 -1.56 21.12
N TYR A 234 -12.79 -0.63 21.35
CA TYR A 234 -11.41 -0.75 20.86
C TYR A 234 -10.67 -1.99 21.36
N GLY A 235 -10.96 -2.44 22.57
CA GLY A 235 -10.34 -3.64 23.16
C GLY A 235 -11.21 -4.88 23.08
N THR A 236 -12.53 -4.74 22.85
CA THR A 236 -13.49 -5.86 22.86
C THR A 236 -13.98 -6.27 21.48
N GLN A 237 -13.73 -5.43 20.44
CA GLN A 237 -14.22 -5.66 19.08
C GLN A 237 -13.09 -5.47 18.07
N THR A 238 -12.52 -6.57 17.60
CA THR A 238 -11.48 -6.52 16.56
C THR A 238 -12.11 -6.22 15.20
N THR A 239 -11.36 -5.61 14.30
CA THR A 239 -11.86 -5.24 12.96
C THR A 239 -12.36 -6.44 12.16
N LEU A 240 -11.67 -7.59 12.26
CA LEU A 240 -12.08 -8.83 11.58
C LEU A 240 -13.12 -9.64 12.38
N GLY A 241 -13.49 -9.20 13.57
CA GLY A 241 -14.45 -9.88 14.41
C GLY A 241 -13.94 -11.13 15.12
N ASP A 242 -14.80 -11.67 15.97
CA ASP A 242 -14.58 -12.95 16.64
C ASP A 242 -14.89 -14.10 15.68
N PRO A 243 -14.09 -15.19 15.63
CA PRO A 243 -14.38 -16.37 14.81
C PRO A 243 -15.76 -16.96 15.02
N GLU A 244 -16.27 -17.00 16.26
CA GLU A 244 -17.60 -17.55 16.55
C GLU A 244 -18.72 -16.65 16.02
N HIS A 245 -18.51 -15.32 16.00
CA HIS A 245 -19.45 -14.39 15.39
C HIS A 245 -19.48 -14.53 13.85
N LEU A 246 -18.34 -14.75 13.23
CA LEU A 246 -18.25 -15.03 11.79
C LEU A 246 -18.96 -16.33 11.41
N LYS A 247 -18.96 -17.36 12.30
CA LYS A 247 -19.74 -18.60 12.08
C LYS A 247 -21.24 -18.40 12.20
N ASN A 248 -21.69 -17.29 12.80
CA ASN A 248 -23.08 -16.97 13.07
C ASN A 248 -23.48 -15.58 12.55
N PRO A 249 -23.26 -15.28 11.25
CA PRO A 249 -23.47 -13.95 10.70
C PRO A 249 -24.96 -13.58 10.64
N SER A 250 -25.27 -12.28 10.69
CA SER A 250 -26.64 -11.75 10.59
C SER A 250 -26.77 -10.76 9.44
N ILE A 251 -27.53 -11.12 8.42
CA ILE A 251 -27.87 -10.22 7.30
C ILE A 251 -28.75 -9.07 7.81
N THR A 252 -29.66 -9.34 8.71
CA THR A 252 -30.55 -8.34 9.32
C THR A 252 -29.74 -7.28 10.08
N ASN A 253 -28.71 -7.68 10.85
CA ASN A 253 -27.82 -6.73 11.53
C ASN A 253 -27.03 -5.86 10.53
N ILE A 254 -26.55 -6.44 9.42
CA ILE A 254 -25.86 -5.70 8.36
C ILE A 254 -26.77 -4.63 7.73
N LYS A 255 -27.99 -5.00 7.35
CA LYS A 255 -28.98 -4.07 6.80
C LYS A 255 -29.32 -2.94 7.78
N ARG A 256 -29.46 -3.26 9.07
CA ARG A 256 -29.67 -2.27 10.12
C ARG A 256 -28.46 -1.34 10.27
N PHE A 257 -27.25 -1.87 10.21
CA PHE A 257 -26.00 -1.09 10.29
C PHE A 257 -25.89 -0.09 9.14
N VAL A 258 -26.13 -0.53 7.89
CA VAL A 258 -26.17 0.35 6.72
C VAL A 258 -27.19 1.46 6.93
N SER A 259 -28.45 1.11 7.21
CA SER A 259 -29.55 2.08 7.35
C SER A 259 -29.34 3.07 8.50
N THR A 260 -28.48 2.72 9.48
CA THR A 260 -28.19 3.55 10.65
C THR A 260 -27.03 4.50 10.41
N TYR A 261 -25.92 4.02 9.83
CA TYR A 261 -24.67 4.74 9.81
C TYR A 261 -24.24 5.27 8.43
N TYR A 262 -24.73 4.65 7.32
CA TYR A 262 -24.41 5.08 5.96
C TYR A 262 -25.39 6.19 5.53
N VAL A 263 -25.35 7.28 6.25
CA VAL A 263 -26.25 8.43 6.08
C VAL A 263 -25.42 9.69 5.79
N PRO A 264 -25.88 10.61 4.93
CA PRO A 264 -25.07 11.70 4.39
C PRO A 264 -24.47 12.61 5.47
N ASN A 265 -25.17 12.83 6.58
CA ASN A 265 -24.65 13.62 7.71
C ASN A 265 -23.60 12.90 8.58
N ASN A 266 -23.27 11.64 8.27
CA ASN A 266 -22.15 10.86 8.83
C ASN A 266 -21.05 10.60 7.79
N MET A 267 -21.17 11.14 6.59
CA MET A 267 -20.30 10.87 5.45
C MET A 267 -19.61 12.12 4.94
N ALA A 268 -18.49 11.89 4.24
CA ALA A 268 -17.86 12.91 3.41
C ALA A 268 -17.41 12.34 2.08
N ILE A 269 -17.44 13.17 1.04
CA ILE A 269 -16.78 12.95 -0.24
C ILE A 269 -15.57 13.86 -0.30
N VAL A 270 -14.42 13.30 -0.65
CA VAL A 270 -13.16 14.02 -0.81
C VAL A 270 -12.68 13.89 -2.24
N LEU A 271 -12.39 15.01 -2.87
CA LEU A 271 -11.89 15.09 -4.25
C LEU A 271 -10.59 15.88 -4.30
N ALA A 272 -9.56 15.34 -4.95
CA ALA A 272 -8.35 16.07 -5.29
C ALA A 272 -7.93 15.75 -6.72
N GLY A 273 -7.72 16.78 -7.56
CA GLY A 273 -7.36 16.56 -8.95
C GLY A 273 -7.81 17.62 -9.92
N ASP A 274 -8.00 17.21 -11.18
CA ASP A 274 -8.40 18.11 -12.26
C ASP A 274 -9.94 18.17 -12.43
N PHE A 275 -10.55 19.14 -11.82
CA PHE A 275 -12.00 19.41 -11.95
C PHE A 275 -12.32 20.88 -11.69
N ASN A 276 -13.54 21.28 -12.06
CA ASN A 276 -14.14 22.55 -11.66
C ASN A 276 -14.96 22.32 -10.38
N PRO A 277 -14.66 22.97 -9.25
CA PRO A 277 -15.38 22.76 -7.99
C PRO A 277 -16.88 23.04 -8.04
N ASP A 278 -17.33 24.06 -8.78
CA ASP A 278 -18.74 24.43 -8.85
C ASP A 278 -19.56 23.44 -9.68
N GLU A 279 -18.94 22.85 -10.72
CA GLU A 279 -19.52 21.75 -11.48
C GLU A 279 -19.51 20.46 -10.66
N ALA A 280 -18.41 20.18 -9.98
CA ALA A 280 -18.25 18.98 -9.16
C ALA A 280 -19.28 18.92 -8.02
N VAL A 281 -19.52 20.02 -7.29
CA VAL A 281 -20.52 20.04 -6.21
C VAL A 281 -21.94 19.87 -6.75
N ALA A 282 -22.24 20.44 -7.93
CA ALA A 282 -23.54 20.26 -8.59
C ALA A 282 -23.77 18.79 -9.00
N ILE A 283 -22.74 18.14 -9.51
CA ILE A 283 -22.75 16.70 -9.82
C ILE A 283 -22.99 15.88 -8.54
N ILE A 284 -22.23 16.13 -7.48
CA ILE A 284 -22.40 15.42 -6.22
C ILE A 284 -23.80 15.62 -5.66
N GLU A 285 -24.33 16.84 -5.65
CA GLU A 285 -25.70 17.10 -5.17
C GLU A 285 -26.75 16.37 -6.00
N LYS A 286 -26.57 16.29 -7.32
CA LYS A 286 -27.51 15.58 -8.21
C LYS A 286 -27.69 14.12 -7.82
N TYR A 287 -26.65 13.43 -7.43
CA TYR A 287 -26.67 11.99 -7.16
C TYR A 287 -26.75 11.64 -5.68
N PHE A 288 -26.14 12.42 -4.80
CA PHE A 288 -26.15 12.19 -3.35
C PHE A 288 -27.12 13.07 -2.57
N GLY A 289 -27.60 14.14 -3.17
CA GLY A 289 -28.50 15.09 -2.49
C GLY A 289 -29.85 14.51 -2.10
N LYS A 290 -30.26 13.38 -2.69
CA LYS A 290 -31.53 12.67 -2.38
C LYS A 290 -31.42 11.76 -1.16
N MET A 291 -30.19 11.43 -0.71
CA MET A 291 -29.99 10.63 0.49
C MET A 291 -30.55 11.39 1.71
N GLU A 292 -31.29 10.69 2.55
CA GLU A 292 -31.91 11.28 3.73
C GLU A 292 -30.93 11.31 4.91
N ALA A 293 -30.79 12.49 5.53
CA ALA A 293 -30.11 12.63 6.80
C ALA A 293 -30.90 11.95 7.91
N LYS A 294 -30.21 11.18 8.75
CA LYS A 294 -30.85 10.50 9.88
C LYS A 294 -30.06 10.77 11.17
N ARG A 295 -30.77 10.74 12.28
CA ARG A 295 -30.13 10.68 13.58
C ARG A 295 -29.61 9.26 13.80
N PHE A 296 -28.33 9.10 14.06
CA PHE A 296 -27.72 7.82 14.40
C PHE A 296 -27.26 7.80 15.86
N PRO A 297 -27.22 6.62 16.49
CA PRO A 297 -26.78 6.50 17.88
C PRO A 297 -25.29 6.88 17.99
N LYS A 298 -24.96 7.62 19.02
CA LYS A 298 -23.55 7.80 19.42
C LYS A 298 -23.23 6.67 20.39
N LEU A 299 -22.03 6.10 20.25
CA LEU A 299 -21.52 5.19 21.25
C LEU A 299 -21.44 5.89 22.61
N ALA A 300 -21.63 5.12 23.66
CA ALA A 300 -21.34 5.59 25.01
C ALA A 300 -19.86 6.03 25.07
N ALA A 301 -19.61 7.10 25.78
CA ALA A 301 -18.22 7.51 26.03
C ALA A 301 -17.47 6.38 26.75
N PRO A 302 -16.15 6.25 26.54
CA PRO A 302 -15.34 5.33 27.32
C PRO A 302 -15.54 5.56 28.82
N ALA A 303 -15.46 4.51 29.61
CA ALA A 303 -15.50 4.63 31.07
C ALA A 303 -14.43 5.63 31.53
N GLU A 304 -14.71 6.44 32.56
CA GLU A 304 -13.77 7.47 33.05
C GLU A 304 -12.38 6.90 33.33
N ALA A 305 -12.34 5.66 33.86
CA ALA A 305 -11.08 4.98 34.12
C ALA A 305 -10.28 4.70 32.82
N GLU A 306 -10.93 4.54 31.68
CA GLU A 306 -10.29 4.27 30.39
C GLU A 306 -9.89 5.54 29.63
N THR A 307 -10.31 6.71 30.09
CA THR A 307 -9.91 8.01 29.53
C THR A 307 -8.67 8.61 30.19
N LYS A 308 -8.12 7.93 31.21
CA LYS A 308 -6.97 8.38 32.01
C LYS A 308 -5.78 7.43 31.83
N PRO A 309 -4.55 7.89 32.06
CA PRO A 309 -3.39 7.02 32.16
C PRO A 309 -3.63 5.81 33.08
N LEU A 310 -2.97 4.71 32.81
CA LEU A 310 -3.02 3.53 33.66
C LEU A 310 -2.36 3.82 35.00
N LYS A 311 -2.90 3.26 36.08
CA LYS A 311 -2.36 3.44 37.44
C LYS A 311 -1.20 2.49 37.75
N SER A 312 -1.14 1.36 37.09
CA SER A 312 -0.10 0.33 37.26
C SER A 312 0.19 -0.34 35.90
N SER A 313 1.42 -0.75 35.73
CA SER A 313 1.84 -1.51 34.56
C SER A 313 1.36 -2.97 34.62
N SER A 314 1.20 -3.55 33.47
CA SER A 314 0.91 -4.98 33.27
C SER A 314 1.76 -5.56 32.15
N GLU A 315 2.04 -6.85 32.23
CA GLU A 315 2.86 -7.58 31.28
C GLU A 315 2.05 -8.73 30.67
N LEU A 316 2.17 -8.91 29.39
CA LEU A 316 1.55 -9.99 28.64
C LEU A 316 2.61 -10.67 27.77
N THR A 317 2.51 -11.98 27.61
CA THR A 317 3.38 -12.75 26.73
C THR A 317 2.56 -13.33 25.57
N ILE A 318 3.04 -13.09 24.34
CA ILE A 318 2.49 -13.66 23.12
C ILE A 318 3.51 -14.63 22.55
N VAL A 319 3.10 -15.88 22.36
CA VAL A 319 3.93 -16.90 21.72
C VAL A 319 3.62 -16.96 20.21
N GLY A 320 4.64 -16.99 19.40
CA GLY A 320 4.47 -17.13 17.94
C GLY A 320 5.77 -17.44 17.23
N GLN A 321 5.70 -17.72 15.94
CA GLN A 321 6.85 -18.23 15.15
C GLN A 321 7.82 -17.14 14.71
N GLU A 322 7.32 -15.90 14.51
CA GLU A 322 8.15 -14.80 14.05
C GLU A 322 9.22 -14.42 15.10
N ALA A 323 10.15 -13.56 14.69
CA ALA A 323 11.19 -13.04 15.57
C ALA A 323 10.62 -12.32 16.78
N GLU A 324 11.36 -12.34 17.88
CA GLU A 324 10.99 -11.73 19.15
C GLU A 324 10.95 -10.20 19.08
N PHE A 325 10.04 -9.60 19.84
CA PHE A 325 9.97 -8.15 20.05
C PHE A 325 9.29 -7.79 21.38
N VAL A 326 9.52 -6.57 21.85
CA VAL A 326 8.75 -5.96 22.92
C VAL A 326 7.98 -4.76 22.39
N SER A 327 6.75 -4.59 22.87
CA SER A 327 5.90 -3.43 22.60
C SER A 327 5.37 -2.89 23.92
N ILE A 328 5.59 -1.59 24.18
CA ILE A 328 5.18 -0.91 25.42
C ILE A 328 4.17 0.15 25.03
N ALA A 329 2.98 0.09 25.60
CA ALA A 329 1.89 1.00 25.25
C ALA A 329 1.39 1.79 26.45
N TYR A 330 1.40 3.10 26.32
CA TYR A 330 0.82 4.02 27.29
C TYR A 330 -0.55 4.49 26.82
N ARG A 331 -1.52 4.50 27.73
CA ARG A 331 -2.85 5.05 27.45
C ARG A 331 -2.84 6.56 27.64
N ILE A 332 -3.13 7.31 26.58
CA ILE A 332 -3.24 8.77 26.62
C ILE A 332 -4.67 9.21 26.94
N GLY A 333 -5.64 8.38 26.56
CA GLY A 333 -7.05 8.73 26.63
C GLY A 333 -7.47 9.61 25.45
N LYS A 334 -8.63 10.26 25.58
CA LYS A 334 -9.06 11.25 24.61
C LYS A 334 -8.29 12.55 24.87
N PRO A 335 -7.56 13.08 23.87
CA PRO A 335 -6.89 14.37 24.04
C PRO A 335 -7.88 15.44 24.50
N ALA A 336 -7.50 16.19 25.53
CA ALA A 336 -8.38 17.18 26.17
C ALA A 336 -8.73 18.34 25.22
N ASN A 337 -7.83 18.59 24.24
CA ASN A 337 -7.99 19.63 23.23
C ASN A 337 -7.13 19.26 22.00
N ALA A 338 -7.28 20.01 20.93
CA ALA A 338 -6.51 19.80 19.70
C ALA A 338 -4.98 19.94 19.93
N GLN A 339 -4.55 20.81 20.82
CA GLN A 339 -3.14 21.02 21.12
C GLN A 339 -2.47 19.74 21.66
N GLU A 340 -3.14 18.93 22.46
CA GLU A 340 -2.58 17.67 22.96
C GLU A 340 -2.36 16.64 21.84
N GLN A 341 -3.15 16.65 20.77
CA GLN A 341 -2.89 15.82 19.60
C GLN A 341 -1.59 16.22 18.88
N TYR A 342 -1.34 17.52 18.77
CA TYR A 342 -0.09 18.02 18.19
C TYR A 342 1.11 17.76 19.10
N LEU A 343 0.96 17.86 20.41
CA LEU A 343 1.99 17.48 21.39
C LEU A 343 2.34 15.99 21.29
N LEU A 344 1.34 15.13 21.17
CA LEU A 344 1.55 13.69 20.97
C LEU A 344 2.34 13.38 19.69
N ARG A 345 2.07 14.09 18.60
CA ARG A 345 2.83 13.97 17.35
C ARG A 345 4.23 14.58 17.47
N MET A 346 4.39 15.69 18.18
CA MET A 346 5.71 16.29 18.41
C MET A 346 6.58 15.38 19.26
N LEU A 347 6.01 14.69 20.25
CA LEU A 347 6.70 13.67 21.03
C LEU A 347 7.27 12.55 20.13
N ASP A 348 6.47 12.08 19.17
CA ASP A 348 6.90 11.11 18.17
C ASP A 348 8.14 11.60 17.40
N TYR A 349 8.10 12.83 16.89
CA TYR A 349 9.25 13.41 16.18
C TYR A 349 10.50 13.60 17.06
N VAL A 350 10.34 13.89 18.33
CA VAL A 350 11.47 14.02 19.26
C VAL A 350 12.05 12.65 19.63
N LEU A 351 11.23 11.62 19.74
CA LEU A 351 11.68 10.27 20.04
C LEU A 351 12.20 9.53 18.82
N ASN A 352 11.44 9.58 17.69
CA ASN A 352 11.70 8.72 16.54
C ASN A 352 11.29 9.40 15.24
N ASN A 353 12.21 10.10 14.61
CA ASN A 353 11.98 10.73 13.30
C ASN A 353 12.73 10.02 12.16
N GLY A 354 13.35 8.89 12.43
CA GLY A 354 14.12 8.09 11.49
C GLY A 354 15.54 8.62 11.21
N LYS A 355 15.99 9.66 11.93
CA LYS A 355 17.31 10.28 11.72
C LYS A 355 18.02 10.68 13.00
N CYS A 356 17.45 11.58 13.77
CA CYS A 356 18.09 12.16 14.95
C CYS A 356 17.16 12.30 16.17
N GLY A 357 16.02 11.59 16.19
CA GLY A 357 15.27 11.42 17.41
C GLY A 357 16.07 10.70 18.49
N LEU A 358 15.63 10.77 19.74
CA LEU A 358 16.35 10.16 20.86
C LEU A 358 16.55 8.65 20.66
N ILE A 359 15.52 7.93 20.22
CA ILE A 359 15.62 6.50 19.87
C ILE A 359 16.57 6.30 18.69
N ASP A 360 16.50 7.18 17.69
CA ASP A 360 17.33 7.08 16.49
C ASP A 360 18.82 7.21 16.84
N LEU A 361 19.20 8.19 17.65
CA LEU A 361 20.62 8.44 18.00
C LEU A 361 21.11 7.54 19.14
N ASN A 362 20.30 7.38 20.21
CA ASN A 362 20.78 6.72 21.42
C ASN A 362 20.67 5.18 21.35
N ILE A 363 19.75 4.65 20.52
CA ILE A 363 19.54 3.20 20.38
C ILE A 363 19.93 2.72 18.99
N ASN A 364 19.29 3.23 17.93
CA ASN A 364 19.49 2.69 16.58
C ASN A 364 20.87 3.01 16.02
N GLN A 365 21.35 4.26 16.18
CA GLN A 365 22.68 4.66 15.72
C GLN A 365 23.79 3.92 16.49
N LYS A 366 23.61 3.71 17.77
CA LYS A 366 24.53 2.94 18.62
C LYS A 366 24.31 1.44 18.55
N GLN A 367 23.33 1.01 17.77
CA GLN A 367 22.98 -0.39 17.55
C GLN A 367 22.80 -1.18 18.85
N LEU A 368 22.21 -0.55 19.86
CA LEU A 368 21.94 -1.20 21.16
C LEU A 368 20.83 -2.24 21.09
N THR A 369 20.04 -2.23 20.02
CA THR A 369 19.02 -3.24 19.69
C THR A 369 19.09 -3.56 18.19
N ALA A 370 18.40 -4.59 17.72
CA ALA A 370 18.29 -4.84 16.28
C ALA A 370 17.45 -3.76 15.58
N SER A 371 16.43 -3.23 16.27
CA SER A 371 15.66 -2.04 15.86
C SER A 371 14.84 -1.52 17.02
N ALA A 372 14.65 -0.20 17.07
CA ALA A 372 13.76 0.46 18.04
C ALA A 372 12.99 1.59 17.34
N SER A 373 11.74 1.81 17.77
CA SER A 373 10.87 2.86 17.23
C SER A 373 9.83 3.28 18.28
N ALA A 374 9.16 4.41 18.01
CA ALA A 374 8.00 4.87 18.75
C ALA A 374 6.97 5.43 17.77
N TYR A 375 5.70 5.40 18.14
CA TYR A 375 4.63 5.99 17.34
C TYR A 375 3.36 6.23 18.15
N PRO A 376 2.59 7.29 17.85
CA PRO A 376 1.26 7.51 18.39
C PRO A 376 0.23 6.61 17.70
N TYR A 377 -0.59 5.93 18.47
CA TYR A 377 -1.75 5.18 17.97
C TYR A 377 -3.01 6.00 18.28
N VAL A 378 -3.42 6.79 17.30
CA VAL A 378 -4.51 7.79 17.44
C VAL A 378 -5.83 7.19 17.02
N LEU A 379 -6.78 7.15 17.93
CA LEU A 379 -8.18 6.76 17.73
C LEU A 379 -9.09 7.95 18.09
N CYS A 380 -10.32 7.96 17.57
CA CYS A 380 -11.24 9.11 17.77
C CYS A 380 -11.65 9.35 19.22
N ASP A 381 -11.80 8.29 20.00
CA ASP A 381 -12.30 8.38 21.39
C ASP A 381 -11.19 8.22 22.44
N ASN A 382 -10.10 7.56 22.09
CA ASN A 382 -8.94 7.34 22.93
C ASN A 382 -7.68 7.22 22.08
N SER A 383 -6.53 7.60 22.62
CA SER A 383 -5.24 7.44 21.98
C SER A 383 -4.26 6.71 22.89
N SER A 384 -3.25 6.13 22.31
CA SER A 384 -2.13 5.53 23.02
C SER A 384 -0.81 5.93 22.35
N PHE A 385 0.28 5.75 23.07
CA PHE A 385 1.63 5.91 22.56
C PHE A 385 2.39 4.62 22.73
N VAL A 386 3.03 4.15 21.67
CA VAL A 386 3.65 2.83 21.62
C VAL A 386 5.15 2.99 21.39
N LEU A 387 5.94 2.30 22.22
CA LEU A 387 7.37 2.07 22.02
C LEU A 387 7.53 0.63 21.55
N TYR A 388 8.41 0.39 20.59
CA TYR A 388 8.63 -0.92 20.01
C TYR A 388 10.11 -1.21 19.84
N GLY A 389 10.54 -2.44 20.14
CA GLY A 389 11.93 -2.83 19.95
C GLY A 389 12.15 -4.32 19.69
N LYS A 390 13.14 -4.63 18.87
CA LYS A 390 13.63 -5.98 18.60
C LYS A 390 14.98 -6.20 19.25
N PRO A 391 15.19 -7.32 19.94
CA PRO A 391 16.45 -7.61 20.57
C PRO A 391 17.52 -7.95 19.52
N LYS A 392 18.76 -7.58 19.77
CA LYS A 392 19.92 -8.15 19.09
C LYS A 392 20.21 -9.55 19.63
N LYS A 393 21.15 -10.25 19.00
CA LYS A 393 21.51 -11.62 19.40
C LYS A 393 21.94 -11.70 20.87
N GLY A 394 21.25 -12.54 21.64
CA GLY A 394 21.56 -12.78 23.05
C GLY A 394 21.03 -11.70 24.01
N GLN A 395 20.35 -10.68 23.50
CA GLN A 395 19.72 -9.64 24.31
C GLN A 395 18.32 -10.08 24.75
N THR A 396 17.96 -9.81 25.98
CA THR A 396 16.63 -10.08 26.52
C THR A 396 15.64 -8.99 26.15
N LEU A 397 14.35 -9.32 26.07
CA LEU A 397 13.29 -8.33 25.85
C LEU A 397 13.19 -7.30 26.98
N LYS A 398 13.58 -7.67 28.20
CA LYS A 398 13.65 -6.75 29.34
C LYS A 398 14.75 -5.70 29.20
N GLU A 399 15.88 -6.05 28.64
CA GLU A 399 16.95 -5.06 28.34
C GLU A 399 16.50 -4.08 27.25
N VAL A 400 15.78 -4.57 26.23
CA VAL A 400 15.21 -3.70 25.18
C VAL A 400 14.15 -2.76 25.78
N GLU A 401 13.27 -3.27 26.65
CA GLU A 401 12.27 -2.47 27.37
C GLU A 401 12.95 -1.33 28.15
N ALA A 402 13.99 -1.64 28.92
CA ALA A 402 14.70 -0.64 29.73
C ALA A 402 15.29 0.47 28.85
N LEU A 403 15.91 0.13 27.73
CA LEU A 403 16.46 1.12 26.77
C LEU A 403 15.39 2.05 26.21
N LEU A 404 14.21 1.51 25.86
CA LEU A 404 13.09 2.29 25.34
C LEU A 404 12.50 3.23 26.39
N LEU A 405 12.30 2.76 27.61
CA LEU A 405 11.76 3.55 28.72
C LEU A 405 12.72 4.68 29.13
N GLU A 406 14.03 4.45 29.04
CA GLU A 406 15.05 5.47 29.26
C GLU A 406 14.89 6.66 28.30
N GLN A 407 14.64 6.40 27.01
CA GLN A 407 14.47 7.48 26.02
C GLN A 407 13.21 8.33 26.32
N LEU A 408 12.15 7.69 26.77
CA LEU A 408 10.94 8.39 27.16
C LEU A 408 11.17 9.25 28.43
N GLN A 409 11.95 8.74 29.38
CA GLN A 409 12.34 9.48 30.58
C GLN A 409 13.18 10.72 30.27
N LEU A 410 14.08 10.63 29.25
CA LEU A 410 14.83 11.80 28.80
C LEU A 410 13.91 12.93 28.32
N VAL A 411 12.79 12.62 27.68
CA VAL A 411 11.80 13.63 27.30
C VAL A 411 11.10 14.21 28.52
N CYS A 412 10.72 13.37 29.50
CA CYS A 412 10.13 13.83 30.74
C CYS A 412 11.06 14.78 31.52
N ASP A 413 12.36 14.51 31.48
CA ASP A 413 13.38 15.33 32.17
C ASP A 413 13.79 16.57 31.34
N GLY A 414 13.33 16.69 30.10
CA GLY A 414 13.69 17.77 29.20
C GLY A 414 15.10 17.63 28.63
N ASN A 415 15.68 16.44 28.62
CA ASN A 415 17.03 16.14 28.15
C ASN A 415 17.08 15.90 26.64
N PHE A 416 16.65 16.89 25.85
CA PHE A 416 16.76 16.93 24.39
C PHE A 416 16.95 18.36 23.94
N SER A 417 17.46 18.59 22.73
CA SER A 417 17.80 19.93 22.24
C SER A 417 16.60 20.63 21.58
N ASP A 418 16.59 21.95 21.59
CA ASP A 418 15.58 22.77 20.88
C ASP A 418 15.78 22.68 19.36
N GLU A 419 17.02 22.44 18.91
CA GLU A 419 17.35 22.23 17.49
C GLU A 419 16.68 20.99 16.93
N LEU A 420 16.43 19.96 17.73
CA LEU A 420 15.70 18.77 17.33
C LEU A 420 14.24 19.12 16.95
N MET A 421 13.58 19.96 17.74
CA MET A 421 12.21 20.42 17.43
C MET A 421 12.20 21.33 16.20
N THR A 422 13.17 22.25 16.07
CA THR A 422 13.30 23.12 14.89
C THR A 422 13.53 22.29 13.62
N GLY A 423 14.40 21.30 13.70
CA GLY A 423 14.64 20.36 12.62
C GLY A 423 13.38 19.58 12.22
N ALA A 424 12.58 19.14 13.20
CA ALA A 424 11.31 18.46 12.95
C ALA A 424 10.35 19.36 12.13
N ILE A 425 10.20 20.62 12.52
CA ILE A 425 9.33 21.58 11.84
C ILE A 425 9.79 21.79 10.37
N ASN A 426 11.09 21.95 10.14
CA ASN A 426 11.65 22.12 8.78
C ASN A 426 11.41 20.87 7.92
N ASN A 427 11.56 19.68 8.47
CA ASN A 427 11.24 18.43 7.76
C ASN A 427 9.73 18.26 7.50
N MET A 428 8.85 18.71 8.41
CA MET A 428 7.41 18.77 8.16
C MET A 428 7.05 19.71 7.00
N LYS A 429 7.70 20.89 6.91
CA LYS A 429 7.52 21.81 5.77
C LYS A 429 7.93 21.15 4.45
N LEU A 430 9.08 20.48 4.43
CA LEU A 430 9.54 19.73 3.27
C LEU A 430 8.53 18.64 2.86
N GLN A 431 8.03 17.90 3.84
CA GLN A 431 7.02 16.87 3.60
C GLN A 431 5.72 17.46 3.04
N GLU A 432 5.26 18.60 3.56
CA GLU A 432 4.05 19.27 3.03
C GLU A 432 4.24 19.74 1.59
N MET A 433 5.41 20.30 1.22
CA MET A 433 5.73 20.65 -0.18
C MET A 433 5.57 19.44 -1.11
N ARG A 434 6.05 18.26 -0.70
CA ARG A 434 5.89 17.02 -1.47
C ARG A 434 4.43 16.54 -1.53
N GLN A 435 3.67 16.69 -0.44
CA GLN A 435 2.25 16.35 -0.40
C GLN A 435 1.43 17.21 -1.38
N LEU A 436 1.81 18.46 -1.55
CA LEU A 436 1.13 19.38 -2.47
C LEU A 436 1.28 18.99 -3.95
N GLU A 437 2.27 18.18 -4.31
CA GLU A 437 2.49 17.66 -5.67
C GLU A 437 1.74 16.33 -5.94
N SER A 438 0.88 15.86 -5.03
CA SER A 438 0.20 14.58 -5.15
C SER A 438 -1.29 14.68 -4.85
N ASN A 439 -2.15 14.29 -5.81
CA ASN A 439 -3.60 14.22 -5.60
C ASN A 439 -3.98 13.28 -4.45
N SER A 440 -3.33 12.13 -4.36
CA SER A 440 -3.55 11.16 -3.28
C SER A 440 -3.20 11.75 -1.91
N SER A 441 -2.07 12.47 -1.79
CA SER A 441 -1.64 13.09 -0.53
C SER A 441 -2.56 14.25 -0.12
N ARG A 442 -2.99 15.09 -1.09
CA ARG A 442 -3.98 16.15 -0.87
C ARG A 442 -5.29 15.58 -0.34
N ALA A 443 -5.81 14.57 -1.01
CA ALA A 443 -7.04 13.90 -0.62
C ALA A 443 -6.91 13.20 0.75
N SER A 444 -5.80 12.53 1.03
CA SER A 444 -5.55 11.87 2.32
C SER A 444 -5.52 12.85 3.49
N LYS A 445 -4.94 14.05 3.32
CA LYS A 445 -4.93 15.07 4.38
C LYS A 445 -6.34 15.55 4.71
N MET A 446 -7.19 15.79 3.69
CA MET A 446 -8.59 16.14 3.88
C MET A 446 -9.41 15.01 4.51
N LEU A 447 -9.19 13.76 4.05
CA LEU A 447 -9.80 12.56 4.60
C LEU A 447 -9.50 12.43 6.09
N ASN A 448 -8.22 12.51 6.48
CA ASN A 448 -7.79 12.39 7.85
C ASN A 448 -8.38 13.49 8.76
N ALA A 449 -8.51 14.72 8.25
CA ALA A 449 -9.18 15.79 8.98
C ALA A 449 -10.65 15.45 9.24
N PHE A 450 -11.36 14.94 8.24
CA PHE A 450 -12.74 14.49 8.40
C PHE A 450 -12.84 13.32 9.37
N THR A 451 -12.14 12.21 9.12
CA THR A 451 -12.29 10.97 9.90
C THR A 451 -11.91 11.14 11.36
N ASN A 452 -10.86 11.92 11.64
CA ASN A 452 -10.41 12.20 13.01
C ASN A 452 -11.17 13.36 13.69
N GLY A 453 -12.10 14.00 12.97
CA GLY A 453 -12.88 15.10 13.52
C GLY A 453 -12.09 16.40 13.78
N VAL A 454 -10.94 16.58 13.11
CA VAL A 454 -10.10 17.77 13.19
C VAL A 454 -10.65 18.85 12.27
N PRO A 455 -10.93 20.08 12.74
CA PRO A 455 -11.33 21.18 11.88
C PRO A 455 -10.30 21.45 10.78
N TRP A 456 -10.75 21.69 9.55
CA TRP A 456 -9.82 21.98 8.45
C TRP A 456 -8.97 23.23 8.69
N SER A 457 -9.51 24.21 9.40
CA SER A 457 -8.80 25.43 9.83
C SER A 457 -7.55 25.13 10.70
N GLU A 458 -7.53 23.99 11.37
CA GLU A 458 -6.38 23.52 12.13
C GLU A 458 -5.51 22.58 11.28
N ALA A 459 -6.12 21.62 10.58
CA ALA A 459 -5.42 20.62 9.80
C ALA A 459 -4.54 21.21 8.69
N CYS A 460 -5.02 22.25 7.98
CA CYS A 460 -4.26 22.92 6.92
C CYS A 460 -3.15 23.84 7.45
N LYS A 461 -3.21 24.26 8.70
CA LYS A 461 -2.19 25.08 9.40
C LYS A 461 -1.41 24.30 10.45
N SER A 462 -1.38 23.00 10.33
CA SER A 462 -0.72 22.13 11.32
C SER A 462 0.75 22.50 11.58
N ILE A 463 1.48 22.94 10.55
CA ILE A 463 2.89 23.36 10.68
C ILE A 463 3.04 24.59 11.59
N ASP A 464 2.15 25.58 11.47
CA ASP A 464 2.17 26.77 12.34
C ASP A 464 1.88 26.40 13.78
N ILE A 465 0.98 25.43 13.99
CA ILE A 465 0.65 24.92 15.34
C ILE A 465 1.89 24.22 15.92
N TYR A 466 2.56 23.34 15.16
CA TYR A 466 3.80 22.70 15.58
C TYR A 466 4.90 23.71 15.90
N ALA A 467 5.05 24.74 15.06
CA ALA A 467 6.04 25.81 15.28
C ALA A 467 5.79 26.62 16.55
N GLY A 468 4.54 26.65 17.04
CA GLY A 468 4.16 27.31 18.30
C GLY A 468 4.37 26.43 19.54
N ILE A 469 4.71 25.15 19.40
CA ILE A 469 4.94 24.26 20.55
C ILE A 469 6.31 24.56 21.16
N THR A 470 6.32 24.82 22.46
CA THR A 470 7.55 25.00 23.23
C THR A 470 8.02 23.68 23.83
N LYS A 471 9.32 23.58 24.07
CA LYS A 471 9.92 22.43 24.77
C LYS A 471 9.26 22.20 26.14
N GLN A 472 8.98 23.29 26.89
CA GLN A 472 8.32 23.18 28.19
C GLN A 472 6.93 22.51 28.08
N GLN A 473 6.11 22.89 27.09
CA GLN A 473 4.79 22.29 26.88
C GLN A 473 4.91 20.80 26.56
N LEU A 474 5.92 20.40 25.78
CA LEU A 474 6.16 18.99 25.46
C LEU A 474 6.60 18.19 26.69
N VAL A 475 7.49 18.76 27.52
CA VAL A 475 7.93 18.15 28.78
C VAL A 475 6.75 18.00 29.77
N GLU A 476 5.93 19.03 29.92
CA GLU A 476 4.73 18.97 30.77
C GLU A 476 3.75 17.89 30.27
N PHE A 477 3.55 17.81 28.96
CA PHE A 477 2.75 16.74 28.36
C PHE A 477 3.34 15.36 28.63
N ALA A 478 4.64 15.19 28.44
CA ALA A 478 5.32 13.91 28.68
C ALA A 478 5.19 13.49 30.14
N LYS A 479 5.44 14.40 31.09
CA LYS A 479 5.26 14.13 32.55
C LYS A 479 3.83 13.72 32.87
N LYS A 480 2.85 14.39 32.31
CA LYS A 480 1.43 14.08 32.56
C LYS A 480 1.04 12.64 32.19
N TYR A 481 1.59 12.11 31.12
CA TYR A 481 1.12 10.84 30.55
C TYR A 481 2.07 9.67 30.78
N PHE A 482 3.35 9.92 31.10
CA PHE A 482 4.36 8.86 31.18
C PHE A 482 5.09 8.78 32.50
N ASP A 483 5.28 9.89 33.22
CA ASP A 483 6.01 9.91 34.47
C ASP A 483 5.16 9.34 35.64
N GLY A 484 5.62 8.23 36.19
CA GLY A 484 4.92 7.53 37.29
C GLY A 484 3.56 6.92 36.89
N THR A 485 3.22 6.84 35.62
CA THR A 485 2.01 6.18 35.14
C THR A 485 2.28 4.72 34.76
N GLY A 486 1.22 3.89 34.73
CA GLY A 486 1.31 2.51 34.28
C GLY A 486 1.29 2.41 32.73
N HIS A 487 1.78 1.29 32.23
CA HIS A 487 1.78 0.93 30.82
C HIS A 487 1.49 -0.57 30.64
N VAL A 488 1.20 -0.98 29.40
CA VAL A 488 1.08 -2.38 29.02
C VAL A 488 2.33 -2.77 28.24
N THR A 489 3.05 -3.79 28.72
CA THR A 489 4.18 -4.38 28.01
C THR A 489 3.77 -5.70 27.41
N ILE A 490 3.95 -5.85 26.10
CA ILE A 490 3.77 -7.08 25.35
C ILE A 490 5.14 -7.66 25.03
N TYR A 491 5.45 -8.84 25.55
CA TYR A 491 6.62 -9.63 25.17
C TYR A 491 6.18 -10.66 24.13
N LYS A 492 6.54 -10.46 22.89
CA LYS A 492 6.37 -11.47 21.86
C LYS A 492 7.62 -12.36 21.89
N VAL A 493 7.44 -13.59 22.30
CA VAL A 493 8.50 -14.62 22.35
C VAL A 493 8.35 -15.62 21.21
N GLN A 494 9.48 -16.15 20.74
CA GLN A 494 9.48 -17.18 19.70
C GLN A 494 9.11 -18.54 20.31
N GLY A 495 8.20 -19.24 19.64
CA GLY A 495 7.76 -20.58 20.01
C GLY A 495 6.61 -21.05 19.14
N ASP A 496 6.20 -22.28 19.35
CA ASP A 496 4.99 -22.78 18.71
C ASP A 496 3.78 -22.21 19.44
N PRO A 497 2.91 -21.47 18.73
CA PRO A 497 1.70 -20.95 19.37
C PRO A 497 0.77 -22.11 19.74
N GLU A 498 -0.04 -21.93 20.78
CA GLU A 498 -1.17 -22.84 21.02
C GLU A 498 -1.97 -23.00 19.74
N ASP A 499 -2.44 -24.22 19.46
CA ASP A 499 -3.10 -24.56 18.20
C ASP A 499 -4.42 -23.81 18.10
N VAL A 500 -4.37 -22.61 17.51
CA VAL A 500 -5.57 -21.86 17.16
C VAL A 500 -6.17 -22.53 15.94
N HIS A 501 -7.24 -23.25 16.14
CA HIS A 501 -7.95 -23.89 15.04
C HIS A 501 -8.42 -22.83 14.04
N PRO A 502 -8.17 -23.04 12.73
CA PRO A 502 -8.71 -22.15 11.71
C PRO A 502 -10.24 -22.17 11.77
N VAL A 503 -10.85 -21.07 11.34
CA VAL A 503 -12.29 -21.01 11.21
C VAL A 503 -12.71 -22.09 10.21
N ALA A 504 -13.43 -23.10 10.68
CA ALA A 504 -13.87 -24.22 9.84
C ALA A 504 -14.94 -23.71 8.86
N LYS A 505 -14.79 -24.10 7.59
CA LYS A 505 -15.73 -23.76 6.52
C LYS A 505 -16.74 -24.88 6.35
N PRO A 506 -18.04 -24.58 6.31
CA PRO A 506 -19.01 -25.52 5.75
C PRO A 506 -18.77 -25.69 4.24
N PRO A 507 -19.01 -26.87 3.66
CA PRO A 507 -18.91 -27.06 2.21
C PRO A 507 -19.94 -26.19 1.48
N ILE A 508 -19.51 -25.47 0.43
CA ILE A 508 -20.38 -24.67 -0.42
C ILE A 508 -20.34 -25.16 -1.86
N THR A 509 -21.46 -25.01 -2.54
CA THR A 509 -21.57 -25.29 -3.98
C THR A 509 -20.98 -24.10 -4.75
N PRO A 510 -20.00 -24.32 -5.67
CA PRO A 510 -19.45 -23.23 -6.49
C PRO A 510 -20.55 -22.50 -7.26
N ILE A 511 -20.50 -21.17 -7.22
CA ILE A 511 -21.50 -20.32 -7.87
C ILE A 511 -21.41 -20.38 -9.40
N GLN A 512 -22.52 -20.08 -10.06
CA GLN A 512 -22.52 -19.85 -11.50
C GLN A 512 -21.93 -18.47 -11.79
N VAL A 513 -20.97 -18.42 -12.70
CA VAL A 513 -20.36 -17.15 -13.13
C VAL A 513 -20.68 -16.93 -14.60
N ASN A 514 -21.57 -15.98 -14.87
CA ASN A 514 -21.82 -15.49 -16.23
C ASN A 514 -20.94 -14.26 -16.49
N ARG A 515 -19.81 -14.45 -17.18
CA ARG A 515 -18.83 -13.39 -17.44
C ARG A 515 -19.31 -12.33 -18.39
N ASP A 516 -20.14 -12.70 -19.34
CA ASP A 516 -20.61 -11.83 -20.42
C ASP A 516 -21.95 -11.15 -20.08
N ALA A 517 -22.52 -11.47 -18.91
CA ALA A 517 -23.73 -10.80 -18.44
C ALA A 517 -23.44 -9.35 -18.06
N GLU A 518 -24.36 -8.48 -18.46
CA GLU A 518 -24.37 -7.05 -18.11
C GLU A 518 -25.79 -6.67 -17.69
N SER A 519 -25.90 -5.97 -16.57
CA SER A 519 -27.18 -5.37 -16.18
C SER A 519 -27.60 -4.25 -17.14
N ASP A 520 -28.86 -3.88 -17.12
CA ASP A 520 -29.32 -2.73 -17.91
C ASP A 520 -28.68 -1.41 -17.44
N TYR A 521 -28.31 -1.35 -16.16
CA TYR A 521 -27.53 -0.22 -15.64
C TYR A 521 -26.14 -0.14 -16.25
N PHE A 522 -25.44 -1.25 -16.38
CA PHE A 522 -24.12 -1.28 -17.03
C PHE A 522 -24.21 -0.89 -18.50
N LYS A 523 -25.21 -1.42 -19.23
CA LYS A 523 -25.46 -1.01 -20.63
C LYS A 523 -25.73 0.48 -20.75
N MET A 524 -26.48 1.07 -19.81
CA MET A 524 -26.73 2.50 -19.75
C MET A 524 -25.44 3.29 -19.54
N VAL A 525 -24.55 2.84 -18.64
CA VAL A 525 -23.25 3.48 -18.43
C VAL A 525 -22.39 3.40 -19.68
N LYS A 526 -22.32 2.26 -20.34
CA LYS A 526 -21.57 2.07 -21.61
C LYS A 526 -22.08 3.01 -22.74
N ALA A 527 -23.37 3.28 -22.76
CA ALA A 527 -23.97 4.16 -23.77
C ALA A 527 -23.71 5.65 -23.51
N ARG A 528 -23.16 6.03 -22.35
CA ARG A 528 -22.84 7.44 -22.05
C ARG A 528 -21.70 7.93 -22.92
N LYS A 529 -21.93 9.05 -23.60
CA LYS A 529 -20.89 9.75 -24.36
C LYS A 529 -20.07 10.63 -23.41
N VAL A 530 -18.80 10.40 -23.34
CA VAL A 530 -17.83 11.20 -22.58
C VAL A 530 -16.75 11.66 -23.55
N THR A 531 -16.30 12.89 -23.43
CA THR A 531 -15.21 13.40 -24.29
C THR A 531 -13.92 12.68 -23.94
N ASP A 532 -13.25 12.10 -24.92
CA ASP A 532 -12.00 11.38 -24.70
C ASP A 532 -10.88 12.32 -24.22
N ILE A 533 -9.98 11.76 -23.43
CA ILE A 533 -8.76 12.42 -23.01
C ILE A 533 -7.64 11.91 -23.90
N GLU A 534 -7.00 12.83 -24.63
CA GLU A 534 -5.89 12.48 -25.50
C GLU A 534 -4.64 12.09 -24.68
N PRO A 535 -3.91 11.05 -25.10
CA PRO A 535 -2.66 10.66 -24.46
C PRO A 535 -1.59 11.74 -24.64
N VAL A 536 -0.78 11.92 -23.59
CA VAL A 536 0.40 12.80 -23.67
C VAL A 536 1.63 11.98 -23.30
N PHE A 537 2.51 11.80 -24.26
CA PHE A 537 3.80 11.14 -24.08
C PHE A 537 4.91 12.15 -23.85
N VAL A 538 5.86 11.78 -23.01
CA VAL A 538 6.97 12.69 -22.66
C VAL A 538 7.92 12.80 -23.85
N ASP A 539 8.13 14.03 -24.33
CA ASP A 539 9.23 14.34 -25.20
C ASP A 539 10.48 14.61 -24.35
N PHE A 540 11.28 13.57 -24.12
CA PHE A 540 12.46 13.66 -23.25
C PHE A 540 13.46 14.72 -23.72
N LYS A 541 13.58 14.96 -25.03
CA LYS A 541 14.50 15.98 -25.58
C LYS A 541 14.07 17.39 -25.20
N LYS A 542 12.77 17.64 -25.00
CA LYS A 542 12.25 18.95 -24.55
C LYS A 542 12.16 19.05 -23.04
N ALA A 543 11.82 17.95 -22.37
CA ALA A 543 11.57 17.93 -20.94
C ALA A 543 12.87 17.95 -20.12
N ILE A 544 13.95 17.38 -20.66
CA ILE A 544 15.24 17.22 -19.98
C ILE A 544 16.26 18.19 -20.56
N GLN A 545 16.86 18.98 -19.71
CA GLN A 545 18.05 19.76 -20.04
C GLN A 545 19.27 18.90 -19.72
N SER A 546 20.09 18.62 -20.71
CA SER A 546 21.32 17.83 -20.53
C SER A 546 22.58 18.72 -20.55
N GLY A 547 23.59 18.26 -19.87
CA GLY A 547 24.92 18.83 -19.83
C GLY A 547 25.95 17.75 -19.52
N GLU A 548 27.21 18.10 -19.65
CA GLU A 548 28.33 17.23 -19.28
C GLU A 548 29.12 17.90 -18.15
N LEU A 549 29.57 17.12 -17.19
CA LEU A 549 30.42 17.63 -16.11
C LEU A 549 31.81 17.95 -16.65
N ASP A 550 32.39 17.04 -17.41
CA ASP A 550 33.64 17.21 -18.15
C ASP A 550 33.47 16.69 -19.59
N LYS A 551 34.29 17.17 -20.53
CA LYS A 551 34.22 16.72 -21.93
C LYS A 551 35.06 15.49 -22.25
N LYS A 552 35.97 15.10 -21.35
CA LYS A 552 36.88 13.97 -21.55
C LYS A 552 36.33 12.64 -21.02
N ILE A 553 35.42 12.72 -20.06
CA ILE A 553 34.80 11.56 -19.42
C ILE A 553 33.31 11.63 -19.65
N GLU A 554 32.70 10.56 -20.10
CA GLU A 554 31.27 10.47 -20.36
C GLU A 554 30.49 10.44 -19.04
N SER A 555 30.23 11.65 -18.49
CA SER A 555 29.46 11.84 -17.28
C SER A 555 28.35 12.87 -17.52
N HIS A 556 27.13 12.39 -17.65
CA HIS A 556 26.00 13.22 -18.06
C HIS A 556 25.26 13.82 -16.86
N ILE A 557 24.79 15.05 -17.04
CA ILE A 557 23.89 15.73 -16.11
C ILE A 557 22.55 15.89 -16.80
N TYR A 558 21.52 15.28 -16.26
CA TYR A 558 20.14 15.37 -16.72
C TYR A 558 19.32 16.17 -15.70
N CYS A 559 18.72 17.27 -16.14
CA CYS A 559 17.97 18.17 -15.28
C CYS A 559 16.54 18.32 -15.74
N VAL A 560 15.59 18.17 -14.82
CA VAL A 560 14.19 18.58 -14.99
C VAL A 560 13.89 19.68 -13.99
N LYS A 561 13.37 20.81 -14.49
CA LYS A 561 13.12 21.98 -13.65
C LYS A 561 11.86 21.84 -12.82
N ASN A 562 11.98 21.91 -11.50
CA ASN A 562 10.84 22.11 -10.59
C ASN A 562 10.45 23.60 -10.61
N VAL A 563 9.21 23.88 -11.00
CA VAL A 563 8.64 25.24 -11.03
C VAL A 563 7.57 25.45 -9.95
N GLU A 564 7.25 24.40 -9.21
CA GLU A 564 6.17 24.42 -8.22
C GLU A 564 6.65 24.93 -6.86
N ASN A 565 7.86 24.51 -6.46
CA ASN A 565 8.41 24.81 -5.14
C ASN A 565 9.93 24.70 -5.09
N GLN A 566 10.50 24.78 -3.89
CA GLN A 566 11.95 24.74 -3.64
C GLN A 566 12.49 23.33 -3.34
N TYR A 567 11.70 22.28 -3.58
CA TYR A 567 12.19 20.91 -3.43
C TYR A 567 13.17 20.54 -4.54
N PHE A 568 14.26 19.88 -4.14
CA PHE A 568 15.17 19.23 -5.08
C PHE A 568 15.34 17.75 -4.77
N ASN A 569 15.67 16.99 -5.80
CA ASN A 569 16.10 15.59 -5.73
C ASN A 569 17.24 15.37 -6.70
N LEU A 570 18.41 14.96 -6.19
CA LEU A 570 19.55 14.53 -6.96
C LEU A 570 19.76 13.04 -6.76
N GLN A 571 19.96 12.32 -7.85
CA GLN A 571 20.49 10.96 -7.84
C GLN A 571 21.81 10.95 -8.58
N ILE A 572 22.84 10.39 -7.95
CA ILE A 572 24.13 10.10 -8.60
C ILE A 572 24.10 8.58 -8.83
N VAL A 573 24.18 8.17 -10.09
CA VAL A 573 24.01 6.78 -10.51
C VAL A 573 25.33 6.22 -10.99
N PHE A 574 25.78 5.14 -10.39
CA PHE A 574 26.96 4.38 -10.79
C PHE A 574 26.52 3.04 -11.38
N GLU A 575 27.10 2.67 -12.53
CA GLU A 575 26.85 1.39 -13.19
C GLU A 575 27.67 0.26 -12.54
N GLU A 576 27.68 0.23 -11.21
CA GLU A 576 28.25 -0.81 -10.38
C GLU A 576 27.28 -1.26 -9.30
N GLY A 577 27.06 -2.57 -9.16
CA GLY A 577 26.15 -3.17 -8.19
C GLY A 577 26.72 -4.45 -7.54
N GLU A 578 25.86 -5.19 -6.84
CA GLU A 578 26.23 -6.42 -6.12
C GLU A 578 26.83 -7.48 -7.06
N LEU A 579 26.33 -7.60 -8.31
CA LEU A 579 26.83 -8.59 -9.28
C LEU A 579 28.28 -8.33 -9.72
N MET A 580 28.76 -7.12 -9.54
CA MET A 580 30.15 -6.74 -9.77
C MET A 580 30.99 -6.83 -8.49
N ARG A 581 30.41 -6.40 -7.37
CA ARG A 581 31.10 -6.32 -6.08
C ARG A 581 30.16 -6.74 -4.95
N ARG A 582 30.34 -7.96 -4.44
CA ARG A 582 29.47 -8.58 -3.43
C ARG A 582 29.40 -7.82 -2.10
N GLU A 583 30.41 -6.98 -1.80
CA GLU A 583 30.45 -6.17 -0.58
C GLU A 583 29.67 -4.85 -0.67
N LEU A 584 29.28 -4.39 -1.87
CA LEU A 584 28.57 -3.11 -2.03
C LEU A 584 27.26 -2.99 -1.22
N PRO A 585 26.41 -4.00 -1.09
CA PRO A 585 25.24 -3.91 -0.23
C PRO A 585 25.57 -3.69 1.26
N ILE A 586 26.73 -4.13 1.70
CA ILE A 586 27.23 -3.88 3.06
C ILE A 586 27.83 -2.48 3.14
N ALA A 587 28.63 -2.08 2.13
CA ALA A 587 29.23 -0.77 2.04
C ALA A 587 28.18 0.36 2.06
N THR A 588 27.13 0.23 1.24
CA THR A 588 26.05 1.22 1.18
C THR A 588 25.24 1.29 2.47
N ALA A 589 25.04 0.17 3.15
CA ALA A 589 24.40 0.15 4.46
C ALA A 589 25.26 0.82 5.54
N TYR A 590 26.59 0.60 5.47
CA TYR A 590 27.55 1.15 6.43
C TYR A 590 27.68 2.67 6.36
N VAL A 591 27.35 3.31 5.24
CA VAL A 591 27.31 4.78 5.10
C VAL A 591 26.53 5.46 6.23
N ASN A 592 25.49 4.82 6.74
CA ASN A 592 24.68 5.34 7.84
C ASN A 592 25.42 5.45 9.18
N TYR A 593 26.58 4.81 9.29
CA TYR A 593 27.41 4.75 10.51
C TYR A 593 28.74 5.48 10.36
N LEU A 594 28.99 6.10 9.19
CA LEU A 594 30.22 6.83 8.93
C LEU A 594 30.13 8.27 9.42
N GLY A 595 31.12 8.70 10.18
CA GLY A 595 31.47 10.12 10.35
C GLY A 595 32.50 10.55 9.31
N THR A 596 33.03 11.75 9.49
CA THR A 596 34.18 12.27 8.71
C THR A 596 35.37 12.51 9.65
N SER A 597 36.46 13.06 9.12
CA SER A 597 37.60 13.50 9.97
C SER A 597 37.23 14.60 10.97
N THR A 598 36.08 15.30 10.77
CA THR A 598 35.66 16.46 11.57
C THR A 598 34.33 16.28 12.27
N LEU A 599 33.53 15.28 11.89
CA LEU A 599 32.18 15.06 12.38
C LEU A 599 31.97 13.59 12.76
N THR A 600 31.30 13.34 13.86
CA THR A 600 30.77 11.99 14.17
C THR A 600 29.61 11.62 13.23
N ALA A 601 29.24 10.34 13.19
CA ALA A 601 28.11 9.87 12.42
C ALA A 601 26.78 10.52 12.89
N GLU A 602 26.62 10.73 14.20
CA GLU A 602 25.48 11.43 14.78
C GLU A 602 25.41 12.89 14.34
N GLU A 603 26.56 13.58 14.32
CA GLU A 603 26.64 14.98 13.86
C GLU A 603 26.34 15.11 12.37
N VAL A 604 26.81 14.17 11.56
CA VAL A 604 26.44 14.09 10.13
C VAL A 604 24.91 14.01 9.95
N LYS A 605 24.26 13.08 10.68
CA LYS A 605 22.81 12.94 10.64
C LYS A 605 22.09 14.19 11.12
N ALA A 606 22.54 14.77 12.23
CA ALA A 606 21.96 16.01 12.77
C ALA A 606 22.07 17.18 11.77
N ARG A 607 23.20 17.34 11.07
CA ARG A 607 23.36 18.37 10.04
C ARG A 607 22.41 18.20 8.86
N PHE A 608 22.29 16.97 8.32
CA PHE A 608 21.31 16.71 7.27
C PHE A 608 19.88 17.01 7.72
N TYR A 609 19.54 16.65 8.95
CA TYR A 609 18.22 16.91 9.50
C TYR A 609 17.94 18.41 9.68
N GLN A 610 18.90 19.18 10.20
CA GLN A 610 18.80 20.63 10.35
C GLN A 610 18.62 21.34 9.01
N MET A 611 19.31 20.86 7.97
CA MET A 611 19.18 21.37 6.58
C MET A 611 17.87 20.94 5.91
N ALA A 612 17.02 20.16 6.58
CA ALA A 612 15.88 19.49 5.96
C ALA A 612 16.29 18.75 4.65
N CYS A 613 17.42 18.05 4.69
CA CYS A 613 17.94 17.25 3.60
C CYS A 613 17.99 15.76 3.97
N ASN A 614 17.81 14.93 2.96
CA ASN A 614 17.92 13.49 3.06
C ASN A 614 19.11 13.02 2.24
N PHE A 615 19.97 12.23 2.85
CA PHE A 615 21.08 11.55 2.22
C PHE A 615 20.96 10.04 2.46
N SER A 616 21.13 9.25 1.41
CA SER A 616 21.22 7.79 1.50
C SER A 616 21.97 7.22 0.31
N VAL A 617 22.53 6.03 0.50
CA VAL A 617 23.16 5.27 -0.58
C VAL A 617 22.49 3.89 -0.62
N SER A 618 22.20 3.41 -1.82
CA SER A 618 21.57 2.10 -2.03
C SER A 618 22.24 1.38 -3.19
N CYS A 619 22.33 0.06 -3.08
CA CYS A 619 22.89 -0.82 -4.10
C CYS A 619 21.81 -1.78 -4.60
N SER A 620 21.76 -1.97 -5.90
CA SER A 620 21.02 -3.03 -6.58
C SER A 620 21.99 -4.05 -7.19
N ASP A 621 21.47 -5.04 -7.88
CA ASP A 621 22.29 -6.03 -8.59
C ASP A 621 23.34 -5.37 -9.51
N GLU A 622 22.95 -4.34 -10.27
CA GLU A 622 23.77 -3.73 -11.33
C GLU A 622 24.26 -2.31 -11.03
N ARG A 623 23.61 -1.61 -10.09
CA ARG A 623 23.80 -0.17 -9.88
C ARG A 623 23.87 0.22 -8.44
N THR A 624 24.62 1.29 -8.18
CA THR A 624 24.61 1.98 -6.90
C THR A 624 24.09 3.41 -7.09
N PHE A 625 23.24 3.85 -6.17
CA PHE A 625 22.58 5.14 -6.19
C PHE A 625 22.94 5.93 -4.95
N VAL A 626 23.40 7.16 -5.14
CA VAL A 626 23.49 8.16 -4.08
C VAL A 626 22.29 9.09 -4.22
N HIS A 627 21.45 9.11 -3.21
CA HIS A 627 20.23 9.93 -3.15
C HIS A 627 20.46 11.13 -2.24
N LEU A 628 20.21 12.32 -2.77
CA LEU A 628 20.22 13.57 -2.01
C LEU A 628 18.97 14.36 -2.34
N SER A 629 18.16 14.72 -1.34
CA SER A 629 16.96 15.52 -1.57
C SER A 629 16.67 16.46 -0.41
N GLY A 630 15.99 17.57 -0.68
CA GLY A 630 15.70 18.56 0.35
C GLY A 630 15.30 19.93 -0.18
N LEU A 631 15.58 20.97 0.62
CA LEU A 631 15.37 22.36 0.23
C LEU A 631 16.51 22.84 -0.64
N SER A 632 16.20 23.48 -1.76
CA SER A 632 17.17 23.90 -2.77
C SER A 632 18.25 24.88 -2.25
N GLU A 633 17.93 25.69 -1.25
CA GLU A 633 18.89 26.58 -0.58
C GLU A 633 20.02 25.82 0.10
N ASN A 634 19.78 24.56 0.48
CA ASN A 634 20.73 23.68 1.14
C ASN A 634 21.37 22.66 0.18
N PHE A 635 21.14 22.76 -1.13
CA PHE A 635 21.67 21.80 -2.12
C PHE A 635 23.19 21.70 -2.08
N GLU A 636 23.90 22.86 -2.17
CA GLU A 636 25.37 22.86 -2.20
C GLU A 636 26.00 22.36 -0.89
N PRO A 637 25.61 22.83 0.32
CA PRO A 637 26.19 22.32 1.56
C PRO A 637 25.80 20.86 1.84
N ALA A 638 24.62 20.40 1.43
CA ALA A 638 24.23 19.02 1.59
C ALA A 638 25.00 18.08 0.64
N LEU A 639 25.25 18.50 -0.61
CA LEU A 639 26.09 17.76 -1.56
C LEU A 639 27.53 17.66 -1.05
N ALA A 640 28.11 18.78 -0.58
CA ALA A 640 29.45 18.80 -0.01
C ALA A 640 29.56 17.78 1.14
N LEU A 641 28.66 17.84 2.11
CA LEU A 641 28.64 16.90 3.24
C LEU A 641 28.46 15.44 2.79
N ALA A 642 27.57 15.16 1.83
CA ALA A 642 27.36 13.80 1.30
C ALA A 642 28.64 13.24 0.66
N LEU A 643 29.33 14.07 -0.15
CA LEU A 643 30.57 13.67 -0.79
C LEU A 643 31.72 13.54 0.21
N ASP A 644 31.74 14.37 1.27
CA ASP A 644 32.75 14.25 2.33
C ASP A 644 32.57 12.91 3.09
N VAL A 645 31.33 12.49 3.40
CA VAL A 645 31.07 11.18 4.01
C VAL A 645 31.55 10.03 3.11
N LEU A 646 31.36 10.16 1.80
CA LEU A 646 31.77 9.11 0.85
C LEU A 646 33.29 9.07 0.63
N ARG A 647 34.01 10.21 0.72
CA ARG A 647 35.47 10.31 0.49
C ARG A 647 36.32 10.16 1.75
N ASP A 648 35.84 10.71 2.85
CA ASP A 648 36.57 10.80 4.12
C ASP A 648 35.88 10.04 5.24
N GLY A 649 34.98 9.13 4.86
CA GLY A 649 34.23 8.29 5.81
C GLY A 649 35.16 7.53 6.74
N LYS A 650 35.08 7.80 8.05
CA LYS A 650 35.95 7.16 9.03
C LYS A 650 35.32 5.85 9.51
N PRO A 651 35.97 4.72 9.24
CA PRO A 651 35.50 3.44 9.75
C PRO A 651 35.69 3.34 11.28
N ASP A 652 34.67 2.78 11.94
CA ASP A 652 34.71 2.35 13.34
C ASP A 652 34.45 0.86 13.44
N ALA A 653 35.43 0.11 13.93
CA ALA A 653 35.36 -1.34 13.98
C ALA A 653 34.23 -1.86 14.90
N ALA A 654 33.94 -1.18 15.99
CA ALA A 654 32.87 -1.60 16.90
C ALA A 654 31.49 -1.45 16.24
N SER A 655 31.20 -0.27 15.69
CA SER A 655 29.96 0.03 14.97
C SER A 655 29.79 -0.88 13.74
N PHE A 656 30.86 -1.17 13.01
CA PHE A 656 30.83 -2.09 11.87
C PHE A 656 30.47 -3.51 12.29
N ASN A 657 31.14 -4.05 13.32
CA ASN A 657 30.88 -5.39 13.83
C ASN A 657 29.43 -5.54 14.35
N ASP A 658 28.94 -4.54 15.08
CA ASP A 658 27.53 -4.52 15.53
C ASP A 658 26.56 -4.50 14.34
N MET A 659 26.85 -3.75 13.29
CA MET A 659 26.05 -3.72 12.05
C MET A 659 26.03 -5.10 11.37
N ILE A 660 27.20 -5.78 11.27
CA ILE A 660 27.31 -7.11 10.68
C ILE A 660 26.51 -8.13 11.50
N GLU A 661 26.67 -8.16 12.83
CA GLU A 661 25.92 -9.11 13.68
C GLU A 661 24.41 -8.84 13.66
N ASN A 662 23.99 -7.58 13.63
CA ASN A 662 22.57 -7.22 13.46
C ASN A 662 22.03 -7.63 12.08
N ARG A 663 22.83 -7.48 11.02
CA ARG A 663 22.47 -7.95 9.67
C ARG A 663 22.31 -9.46 9.65
N ILE A 664 23.24 -10.20 10.22
CA ILE A 664 23.21 -11.67 10.33
C ILE A 664 21.98 -12.11 11.16
N LYS A 665 21.69 -11.42 12.28
CA LYS A 665 20.48 -11.67 13.07
C LYS A 665 19.21 -11.50 12.22
N ASN A 666 19.14 -10.42 11.42
CA ASN A 666 18.01 -10.17 10.54
C ASN A 666 17.88 -11.23 9.42
N MET A 667 19.00 -11.76 8.91
CA MET A 667 19.01 -12.89 7.97
C MET A 667 18.42 -14.15 8.62
N GLU A 668 18.84 -14.48 9.85
CA GLU A 668 18.29 -15.63 10.60
C GLU A 668 16.79 -15.42 10.93
N ASP A 669 16.39 -14.19 11.25
CA ASP A 669 14.98 -13.87 11.51
C ASP A 669 14.11 -13.94 10.23
N ALA A 670 14.71 -13.72 9.06
CA ALA A 670 14.01 -13.88 7.78
C ALA A 670 13.55 -15.31 7.54
N LYS A 671 14.30 -16.32 8.02
CA LYS A 671 13.91 -17.73 7.97
C LYS A 671 12.63 -18.06 8.78
N LYS A 672 12.20 -17.16 9.67
CA LYS A 672 11.00 -17.29 10.51
C LYS A 672 9.77 -16.61 9.91
N SER A 673 9.94 -15.88 8.82
CA SER A 673 8.88 -15.14 8.15
C SER A 673 8.41 -15.88 6.90
N GLN A 674 7.12 -16.23 6.84
CA GLN A 674 6.54 -16.91 5.69
C GLN A 674 6.77 -16.14 4.37
N ASP A 675 6.64 -14.82 4.41
CA ASP A 675 6.83 -13.99 3.21
C ASP A 675 8.30 -13.96 2.74
N LYS A 676 9.27 -13.95 3.69
CA LYS A 676 10.69 -13.97 3.36
C LYS A 676 11.15 -15.34 2.87
N VAL A 677 10.62 -16.41 3.46
CA VAL A 677 10.89 -17.79 3.01
C VAL A 677 10.33 -18.01 1.61
N LEU A 678 9.12 -17.50 1.32
CA LEU A 678 8.56 -17.55 -0.04
C LEU A 678 9.42 -16.78 -1.05
N ALA A 679 9.90 -15.60 -0.67
CA ALA A 679 10.77 -14.81 -1.54
C ALA A 679 12.08 -15.55 -1.84
N ALA A 680 12.69 -16.18 -0.84
CA ALA A 680 13.89 -16.99 -1.03
C ALA A 680 13.62 -18.24 -1.91
N LEU A 681 12.52 -18.94 -1.66
CA LEU A 681 12.09 -20.08 -2.47
C LEU A 681 11.88 -19.68 -3.93
N ARG A 682 11.30 -18.49 -4.15
CA ARG A 682 11.08 -17.95 -5.48
C ARG A 682 12.41 -17.69 -6.20
N VAL A 683 13.37 -17.03 -5.57
CA VAL A 683 14.71 -16.79 -6.13
C VAL A 683 15.40 -18.14 -6.48
N TYR A 684 15.31 -19.12 -5.57
CA TYR A 684 15.84 -20.46 -5.84
C TYR A 684 15.15 -21.13 -7.04
N GLY A 685 13.82 -20.99 -7.16
CA GLY A 685 13.06 -21.56 -8.28
C GLY A 685 13.38 -20.89 -9.62
N GLU A 686 13.49 -19.56 -9.63
CA GLU A 686 13.69 -18.76 -10.85
C GLU A 686 15.14 -18.80 -11.35
N TYR A 687 16.13 -18.79 -10.45
CA TYR A 687 17.56 -18.68 -10.80
C TYR A 687 18.41 -19.89 -10.40
N GLY A 688 17.93 -20.75 -9.51
CA GLY A 688 18.69 -21.86 -8.99
C GLY A 688 19.56 -21.50 -7.79
N PRO A 689 20.37 -22.49 -7.32
CA PRO A 689 21.25 -22.29 -6.17
C PRO A 689 22.43 -21.36 -6.45
N GLU A 690 22.76 -21.09 -7.72
CA GLU A 690 23.89 -20.28 -8.13
C GLU A 690 23.74 -18.85 -7.63
N LEU A 691 22.59 -18.20 -7.90
CA LEU A 691 22.31 -16.83 -7.44
C LEU A 691 22.12 -16.79 -5.91
N VAL A 692 21.44 -17.79 -5.34
CA VAL A 692 21.23 -17.88 -3.88
C VAL A 692 22.58 -17.96 -3.13
N ASN A 693 23.57 -18.66 -3.68
CA ASN A 693 24.91 -18.80 -3.08
C ASN A 693 25.88 -17.67 -3.45
N PHE A 694 25.46 -16.72 -4.27
CA PHE A 694 26.31 -15.61 -4.70
C PHE A 694 26.49 -14.54 -3.63
N SER A 695 25.42 -14.12 -2.97
CA SER A 695 25.48 -13.09 -1.91
C SER A 695 26.37 -13.56 -0.74
N LEU A 696 26.96 -12.61 -0.04
CA LEU A 696 27.86 -12.89 1.09
C LEU A 696 27.13 -13.67 2.20
N LYS A 697 27.76 -14.75 2.63
CA LYS A 697 27.28 -15.59 3.74
C LYS A 697 27.66 -14.98 5.10
N PRO A 698 26.96 -15.34 6.19
CA PRO A 698 27.29 -14.87 7.53
C PRO A 698 28.77 -15.02 7.94
N SER A 699 29.41 -16.13 7.54
CA SER A 699 30.84 -16.35 7.81
C SER A 699 31.71 -15.37 7.05
N GLU A 700 31.44 -15.14 5.75
CA GLU A 700 32.18 -14.20 4.90
C GLU A 700 31.99 -12.76 5.37
N MET A 701 30.77 -12.39 5.82
CA MET A 701 30.49 -11.06 6.36
C MET A 701 31.33 -10.75 7.61
N ARG A 702 31.57 -11.76 8.50
CA ARG A 702 32.41 -11.60 9.71
C ARG A 702 33.89 -11.43 9.39
N GLU A 703 34.34 -11.87 8.22
CA GLU A 703 35.71 -11.70 7.76
C GLU A 703 35.98 -10.34 7.14
N LEU A 704 34.92 -9.59 6.76
CA LEU A 704 35.05 -8.25 6.24
C LEU A 704 35.63 -7.31 7.29
N LYS A 705 36.47 -6.40 6.82
CA LYS A 705 37.00 -5.29 7.62
C LYS A 705 36.31 -4.00 7.20
N PRO A 706 36.07 -3.07 8.13
CA PRO A 706 35.42 -1.80 7.79
C PRO A 706 36.21 -0.99 6.75
N GLU A 707 37.53 -1.07 6.73
CA GLU A 707 38.40 -0.41 5.74
C GLU A 707 38.14 -0.96 4.32
N MET A 708 37.99 -2.28 4.15
CA MET A 708 37.69 -2.89 2.86
C MET A 708 36.35 -2.38 2.30
N VAL A 709 35.37 -2.18 3.19
CA VAL A 709 34.04 -1.75 2.84
C VAL A 709 34.03 -0.26 2.48
N THR A 710 34.79 0.57 3.19
CA THR A 710 34.94 2.00 2.84
C THR A 710 35.76 2.18 1.57
N GLU A 711 36.77 1.34 1.28
CA GLU A 711 37.46 1.30 -0.02
C GLU A 711 36.49 1.04 -1.17
N GLY A 712 35.45 0.22 -0.98
CA GLY A 712 34.37 -0.01 -1.94
C GLY A 712 33.60 1.26 -2.27
N LEU A 713 33.33 2.12 -1.27
CA LEU A 713 32.69 3.42 -1.47
C LEU A 713 33.60 4.41 -2.18
N HIS A 714 34.90 4.41 -1.87
CA HIS A 714 35.87 5.27 -2.55
C HIS A 714 35.99 4.89 -4.02
N HIS A 715 36.02 3.58 -4.32
CA HIS A 715 36.05 3.09 -5.70
C HIS A 715 34.87 3.56 -6.54
N LEU A 716 33.65 3.64 -5.97
CA LEU A 716 32.50 4.20 -6.68
C LEU A 716 32.76 5.64 -7.17
N LEU A 717 33.51 6.43 -6.39
CA LEU A 717 33.86 7.82 -6.77
C LEU A 717 34.93 7.87 -7.86
N GLU A 718 35.61 6.76 -8.16
CA GLU A 718 36.57 6.62 -9.27
C GLU A 718 35.86 6.21 -10.58
N CYS A 719 34.55 5.90 -10.54
CA CYS A 719 33.76 5.61 -11.71
C CYS A 719 33.05 6.87 -12.21
N ALA A 720 32.78 6.95 -13.51
CA ALA A 720 32.02 8.04 -14.11
C ALA A 720 30.52 7.88 -13.83
N PRO A 721 29.88 8.76 -13.05
CA PRO A 721 28.47 8.65 -12.76
C PRO A 721 27.57 9.41 -13.73
N GLU A 722 26.29 9.08 -13.74
CA GLU A 722 25.23 9.95 -14.24
C GLU A 722 24.59 10.76 -13.09
N PHE A 723 24.25 12.03 -13.37
CA PHE A 723 23.59 12.91 -12.42
C PHE A 723 22.17 13.22 -12.88
N LEU A 724 21.19 12.84 -12.08
CA LEU A 724 19.77 13.06 -12.33
C LEU A 724 19.24 14.10 -11.35
N TYR A 725 19.00 15.31 -11.80
CA TYR A 725 18.55 16.41 -10.94
C TYR A 725 17.13 16.86 -11.29
N TYR A 726 16.23 16.77 -10.34
CA TYR A 726 14.92 17.43 -10.32
C TYR A 726 14.93 18.54 -9.30
N GLY A 727 14.71 19.79 -9.69
CA GLY A 727 14.74 20.91 -8.76
C GLY A 727 14.68 22.27 -9.46
N PRO A 728 14.65 23.38 -8.69
CA PRO A 728 14.50 24.72 -9.27
C PRO A 728 15.73 25.25 -10.01
N LEU A 729 16.91 24.65 -9.82
CA LEU A 729 18.15 25.10 -10.46
C LEU A 729 18.20 24.71 -11.95
N THR A 730 18.86 25.53 -12.74
CA THR A 730 19.18 25.22 -14.14
C THR A 730 20.35 24.25 -14.23
N VAL A 731 20.47 23.53 -15.35
CA VAL A 731 21.61 22.63 -15.61
C VAL A 731 22.96 23.32 -15.45
N LYS A 732 23.09 24.61 -15.84
CA LYS A 732 24.31 25.41 -15.67
C LYS A 732 24.65 25.63 -14.19
N GLN A 733 23.65 25.90 -13.34
CA GLN A 733 23.85 26.07 -11.90
C GLN A 733 24.20 24.74 -11.23
N VAL A 734 23.47 23.67 -11.56
CA VAL A 734 23.76 22.31 -11.07
C VAL A 734 25.20 21.91 -11.45
N ARG A 735 25.58 22.07 -12.72
CA ARG A 735 26.94 21.80 -13.18
C ARG A 735 28.00 22.60 -12.40
N LYS A 736 27.74 23.88 -12.10
CA LYS A 736 28.65 24.71 -11.30
C LYS A 736 28.87 24.14 -9.91
N VAL A 737 27.80 23.72 -9.24
CA VAL A 737 27.88 23.13 -7.90
C VAL A 737 28.56 21.76 -7.96
N LEU A 738 28.20 20.90 -8.90
CA LEU A 738 28.85 19.60 -9.08
C LEU A 738 30.34 19.75 -9.36
N ALA A 739 30.73 20.64 -10.27
CA ALA A 739 32.15 20.89 -10.61
C ALA A 739 32.97 21.46 -9.45
N ALA A 740 32.33 22.09 -8.46
CA ALA A 740 33.01 22.59 -7.27
C ALA A 740 33.28 21.49 -6.24
N HIS A 741 32.45 20.43 -6.20
CA HIS A 741 32.49 19.44 -5.13
C HIS A 741 32.76 18.02 -5.61
N TYR A 742 32.45 17.68 -6.87
CA TYR A 742 32.67 16.36 -7.44
C TYR A 742 33.93 16.37 -8.34
N GLN A 743 34.84 15.46 -8.03
CA GLN A 743 36.07 15.27 -8.85
C GLN A 743 35.84 13.98 -9.68
N LEU A 744 35.80 14.18 -11.01
CA LEU A 744 35.77 13.03 -11.92
C LEU A 744 37.13 12.33 -11.90
N PRO A 745 37.18 11.03 -12.12
CA PRO A 745 38.42 10.28 -12.28
C PRO A 745 39.18 10.74 -13.54
N ASP A 746 40.47 10.48 -13.58
CA ASP A 746 41.30 10.82 -14.75
C ASP A 746 41.00 9.95 -15.98
N SER A 747 40.47 8.75 -15.76
CA SER A 747 40.03 7.82 -16.78
C SER A 747 38.78 7.04 -16.25
N ASP A 748 37.90 6.67 -17.16
CA ASP A 748 36.79 5.78 -16.79
C ASP A 748 37.31 4.37 -16.48
N HIS A 749 37.13 3.93 -15.24
CA HIS A 749 37.56 2.61 -14.77
C HIS A 749 36.46 1.53 -14.93
N ALA A 750 35.37 1.84 -15.64
CA ALA A 750 34.26 0.94 -15.85
C ALA A 750 34.61 -0.26 -16.74
N SER A 751 35.25 -1.27 -16.20
CA SER A 751 35.14 -2.64 -16.73
C SER A 751 35.46 -3.67 -15.68
N ILE A 752 34.61 -3.77 -14.69
CA ILE A 752 34.57 -4.95 -13.83
C ILE A 752 33.71 -6.00 -14.55
N VAL A 753 34.22 -7.23 -14.58
CA VAL A 753 33.48 -8.37 -15.15
C VAL A 753 32.22 -8.58 -14.31
N THR A 754 31.07 -8.41 -14.92
CA THR A 754 29.79 -8.74 -14.31
C THR A 754 29.60 -10.24 -14.21
N THR A 755 29.09 -10.71 -13.08
CA THR A 755 28.58 -12.08 -12.98
C THR A 755 27.14 -12.07 -13.43
N ASP A 756 26.82 -12.63 -14.59
CA ASP A 756 25.46 -12.72 -15.09
C ASP A 756 24.77 -13.98 -14.59
N PHE A 757 23.57 -13.81 -14.06
CA PHE A 757 22.67 -14.91 -13.70
C PHE A 757 21.44 -14.85 -14.57
N GLU A 758 21.25 -15.87 -15.40
CA GLU A 758 20.04 -16.01 -16.21
C GLU A 758 18.94 -16.75 -15.45
N ASN A 759 17.70 -16.42 -15.76
CA ASN A 759 16.59 -17.26 -15.36
C ASN A 759 16.79 -18.70 -15.84
N ARG A 760 16.65 -19.65 -14.93
CA ARG A 760 16.93 -21.06 -15.27
C ARG A 760 15.93 -21.61 -16.29
N PRO A 761 16.39 -22.45 -17.25
CA PRO A 761 15.50 -23.15 -18.16
C PRO A 761 14.64 -24.16 -17.42
N VAL A 762 13.36 -24.21 -17.77
CA VAL A 762 12.40 -25.20 -17.29
C VAL A 762 12.21 -26.26 -18.37
N LEU A 763 12.79 -27.46 -18.16
CA LEU A 763 12.78 -28.54 -19.16
C LEU A 763 11.67 -29.56 -18.92
N SER A 764 11.20 -29.68 -17.70
CA SER A 764 10.11 -30.55 -17.28
C SER A 764 9.47 -30.00 -16.02
N ASP A 765 8.28 -30.44 -15.71
CA ASP A 765 7.59 -30.10 -14.46
C ASP A 765 8.42 -30.55 -13.26
N GLN A 766 8.56 -29.66 -12.28
CA GLN A 766 9.32 -29.87 -11.05
C GLN A 766 8.63 -29.18 -9.88
N VAL A 767 8.48 -29.87 -8.75
CA VAL A 767 7.92 -29.31 -7.52
C VAL A 767 9.03 -29.05 -6.50
N TYR A 768 9.08 -27.84 -5.97
CA TYR A 768 9.89 -27.47 -4.81
C TYR A 768 8.98 -27.28 -3.60
N PHE A 769 9.19 -28.07 -2.57
CA PHE A 769 8.45 -27.99 -1.32
C PHE A 769 9.35 -27.54 -0.17
N VAL A 770 8.93 -26.49 0.54
CA VAL A 770 9.54 -26.05 1.79
C VAL A 770 8.53 -26.20 2.92
N PRO A 771 8.82 -27.02 3.95
CA PRO A 771 7.94 -27.14 5.11
C PRO A 771 7.94 -25.85 5.92
N PHE A 772 6.76 -25.33 6.22
CA PHE A 772 6.58 -24.14 7.04
C PHE A 772 5.26 -24.24 7.83
N ASN A 773 5.32 -23.99 9.14
CA ASN A 773 4.15 -24.13 10.00
C ASN A 773 3.22 -22.91 9.89
N ALA A 774 2.46 -22.80 8.81
CA ALA A 774 1.47 -21.76 8.57
C ALA A 774 0.07 -22.32 8.34
N LYS A 775 -0.95 -21.56 8.64
CA LYS A 775 -2.36 -21.94 8.43
C LYS A 775 -2.76 -21.92 6.94
N GLN A 776 -2.07 -21.12 6.14
CA GLN A 776 -2.24 -21.11 4.68
C GLN A 776 -0.93 -21.51 3.99
N ALA A 777 -1.05 -22.35 2.97
CA ALA A 777 0.04 -22.60 2.04
C ALA A 777 0.17 -21.41 1.06
N ARG A 778 1.41 -21.14 0.66
CA ARG A 778 1.76 -20.18 -0.39
C ARG A 778 2.28 -20.95 -1.59
N LEU A 779 1.65 -20.72 -2.73
CA LEU A 779 1.94 -21.43 -3.96
C LEU A 779 2.41 -20.45 -5.02
N VAL A 780 3.45 -20.84 -5.75
CA VAL A 780 3.94 -20.11 -6.91
C VAL A 780 4.12 -21.08 -8.06
N THR A 781 3.78 -20.65 -9.29
CA THR A 781 4.22 -21.34 -10.50
C THR A 781 5.09 -20.40 -11.33
N TYR A 782 6.12 -20.96 -11.93
CA TYR A 782 7.05 -20.25 -12.78
C TYR A 782 7.24 -21.02 -14.10
N THR A 783 7.18 -20.28 -15.22
CA THR A 783 7.43 -20.80 -16.57
C THR A 783 8.30 -19.81 -17.31
N ARG A 784 9.48 -20.23 -17.76
CA ARG A 784 10.39 -19.37 -18.55
C ARG A 784 9.86 -19.19 -19.98
N GLY A 785 9.84 -17.95 -20.45
CA GLY A 785 9.53 -17.58 -21.82
C GLY A 785 10.78 -17.32 -22.66
N PRO A 786 10.62 -16.68 -23.84
CA PRO A 786 11.74 -16.30 -24.70
C PRO A 786 12.55 -15.15 -24.08
N GLN A 787 13.70 -14.88 -24.68
CA GLN A 787 14.48 -13.68 -24.40
C GLN A 787 13.67 -12.41 -24.67
N TYR A 788 14.00 -11.34 -23.99
CA TYR A 788 13.31 -10.06 -24.13
C TYR A 788 13.30 -9.58 -25.59
N ASP A 789 12.10 -9.28 -26.09
CA ASP A 789 11.87 -8.53 -27.32
C ASP A 789 10.91 -7.37 -27.00
N ARG A 790 11.33 -6.14 -27.32
CA ARG A 790 10.50 -4.94 -27.12
C ARG A 790 9.16 -4.99 -27.84
N ALA A 791 9.09 -5.74 -28.97
CA ALA A 791 7.86 -5.93 -29.72
C ALA A 791 6.79 -6.71 -28.91
N MET A 792 7.17 -7.45 -27.88
CA MET A 792 6.24 -8.17 -27.02
C MET A 792 5.50 -7.25 -26.03
N MET A 793 6.01 -6.06 -25.73
CA MET A 793 5.42 -5.20 -24.70
C MET A 793 3.93 -4.91 -24.87
N PRO A 794 3.43 -4.57 -26.07
CA PRO A 794 2.01 -4.30 -26.25
C PRO A 794 1.13 -5.52 -25.99
N ILE A 795 1.47 -6.68 -26.55
CA ILE A 795 0.65 -7.90 -26.36
C ILE A 795 0.74 -8.42 -24.91
N VAL A 796 1.89 -8.30 -24.25
CA VAL A 796 2.05 -8.64 -22.83
C VAL A 796 1.19 -7.72 -21.97
N THR A 797 1.13 -6.42 -22.28
CA THR A 797 0.24 -5.48 -21.59
C THR A 797 -1.23 -5.90 -21.73
N MET A 798 -1.63 -6.27 -22.93
CA MET A 798 -2.99 -6.74 -23.20
C MET A 798 -3.30 -8.07 -22.49
N TYR A 799 -2.38 -9.05 -22.59
CA TYR A 799 -2.51 -10.34 -21.91
C TYR A 799 -2.67 -10.20 -20.40
N ASN A 800 -1.79 -9.44 -19.78
CA ASN A 800 -1.84 -9.22 -18.33
C ASN A 800 -3.13 -8.52 -17.90
N SER A 801 -3.61 -7.53 -18.66
CA SER A 801 -4.87 -6.83 -18.36
C SER A 801 -6.10 -7.74 -18.48
N TYR A 802 -6.07 -8.69 -19.41
CA TYR A 802 -7.15 -9.66 -19.65
C TYR A 802 -7.09 -10.83 -18.67
N PHE A 803 -5.93 -11.51 -18.59
CA PHE A 803 -5.80 -12.80 -17.91
C PHE A 803 -5.54 -12.68 -16.43
N GLY A 804 -4.54 -11.89 -16.02
CA GLY A 804 -3.98 -11.98 -14.66
C GLY A 804 -4.07 -10.72 -13.80
N GLY A 805 -4.38 -9.56 -14.37
CA GLY A 805 -4.26 -8.25 -13.74
C GLY A 805 -5.53 -7.72 -13.08
N GLY A 806 -5.70 -7.93 -11.78
CA GLY A 806 -6.75 -7.30 -10.98
C GLY A 806 -8.07 -8.06 -10.91
N MET A 807 -9.05 -7.50 -10.19
CA MET A 807 -10.30 -8.19 -9.80
C MET A 807 -11.22 -8.59 -10.96
N ASN A 808 -11.05 -8.03 -12.14
CA ASN A 808 -11.83 -8.39 -13.34
C ASN A 808 -11.12 -9.37 -14.26
N ALA A 809 -9.86 -9.69 -13.98
CA ALA A 809 -9.08 -10.62 -14.78
C ALA A 809 -9.56 -12.06 -14.61
N ILE A 810 -9.31 -12.87 -15.61
CA ILE A 810 -9.77 -14.27 -15.66
C ILE A 810 -9.34 -15.06 -14.43
N VAL A 811 -8.07 -14.92 -14.01
CA VAL A 811 -7.53 -15.65 -12.85
C VAL A 811 -8.32 -15.31 -11.58
N PHE A 812 -8.56 -14.05 -11.31
CA PHE A 812 -9.28 -13.63 -10.12
C PHE A 812 -10.72 -14.14 -10.11
N GLN A 813 -11.41 -14.02 -11.25
CA GLN A 813 -12.80 -14.47 -11.39
C GLN A 813 -12.94 -15.98 -11.22
N GLU A 814 -12.00 -16.75 -11.73
CA GLU A 814 -12.06 -18.22 -11.64
C GLU A 814 -11.59 -18.75 -10.29
N MET A 815 -10.53 -18.19 -9.72
CA MET A 815 -9.89 -18.76 -8.53
C MET A 815 -10.57 -18.28 -7.25
N ARG A 816 -10.92 -16.98 -7.17
CA ARG A 816 -11.55 -16.40 -5.98
C ARG A 816 -13.08 -16.45 -6.07
N GLU A 817 -13.67 -15.83 -7.10
CA GLU A 817 -15.13 -15.62 -7.12
C GLU A 817 -15.91 -16.92 -7.38
N LYS A 818 -15.43 -17.72 -8.32
CA LYS A 818 -16.13 -18.95 -8.70
C LYS A 818 -15.84 -20.13 -7.78
N ARG A 819 -14.56 -20.33 -7.45
CA ARG A 819 -14.08 -21.54 -6.75
C ARG A 819 -13.79 -21.31 -5.27
N SER A 820 -13.76 -20.06 -4.82
CA SER A 820 -13.45 -19.68 -3.42
C SER A 820 -12.18 -20.35 -2.88
N LEU A 821 -11.19 -20.56 -3.75
CA LEU A 821 -9.95 -21.26 -3.40
C LEU A 821 -8.97 -20.38 -2.61
N ALA A 822 -9.09 -19.06 -2.74
CA ALA A 822 -8.14 -18.14 -2.14
C ALA A 822 -8.68 -16.72 -2.03
N TYR A 823 -8.18 -15.96 -1.07
CA TYR A 823 -8.36 -14.51 -1.01
C TYR A 823 -7.53 -13.79 -2.08
N THR A 824 -6.30 -14.26 -2.30
CA THR A 824 -5.38 -13.68 -3.28
C THR A 824 -4.98 -14.73 -4.31
N ALA A 825 -5.27 -14.47 -5.57
CA ALA A 825 -4.80 -15.23 -6.72
C ALA A 825 -4.44 -14.27 -7.85
N GLN A 826 -3.29 -14.43 -8.44
CA GLN A 826 -2.81 -13.59 -9.55
C GLN A 826 -1.91 -14.36 -10.49
N SER A 827 -1.82 -13.90 -11.73
CA SER A 827 -0.85 -14.34 -12.70
C SER A 827 -0.36 -13.14 -13.51
N SER A 828 0.90 -13.15 -13.91
CA SER A 828 1.46 -12.09 -14.75
C SER A 828 2.55 -12.65 -15.64
N TYR A 829 2.53 -12.26 -16.89
CA TYR A 829 3.66 -12.47 -17.78
C TYR A 829 4.62 -11.30 -17.59
N ILE A 830 5.84 -11.59 -17.18
CA ILE A 830 6.83 -10.61 -16.78
C ILE A 830 7.84 -10.41 -17.92
N ILE A 831 8.05 -9.16 -18.27
CA ILE A 831 9.19 -8.73 -19.08
C ILE A 831 10.25 -8.22 -18.10
N SER A 832 11.42 -8.85 -18.11
CA SER A 832 12.52 -8.44 -17.25
C SER A 832 12.93 -6.99 -17.50
N SER A 833 13.35 -6.30 -16.46
CA SER A 833 13.96 -4.98 -16.58
C SER A 833 15.37 -5.01 -17.18
N LYS A 834 15.95 -6.20 -17.34
CA LYS A 834 17.22 -6.44 -18.00
C LYS A 834 16.94 -6.89 -19.44
N PRO A 835 17.33 -6.12 -20.46
CA PRO A 835 17.02 -6.46 -21.87
C PRO A 835 17.59 -7.80 -22.35
N MET A 836 18.60 -8.33 -21.67
CA MET A 836 19.23 -9.63 -22.01
C MET A 836 18.55 -10.81 -21.34
N ASP A 837 17.70 -10.58 -20.32
CA ASP A 837 17.02 -11.62 -19.58
C ASP A 837 15.84 -12.22 -20.33
N TYR A 838 15.42 -13.36 -19.86
CA TYR A 838 14.26 -14.07 -20.35
C TYR A 838 12.97 -13.52 -19.73
N THR A 839 11.93 -13.50 -20.53
CA THR A 839 10.58 -13.29 -20.04
C THR A 839 10.09 -14.53 -19.30
N TYR A 840 9.06 -14.40 -18.45
CA TYR A 840 8.49 -15.53 -17.74
C TYR A 840 7.06 -15.29 -17.32
N ASN A 841 6.30 -16.38 -17.15
CA ASN A 841 5.02 -16.32 -16.48
C ASN A 841 5.19 -16.66 -15.01
N TYR A 842 4.60 -15.85 -14.16
CA TYR A 842 4.58 -16.00 -12.72
C TYR A 842 3.13 -16.02 -12.24
N SER A 843 2.75 -17.02 -11.42
CA SER A 843 1.47 -17.00 -10.74
C SER A 843 1.63 -17.26 -9.24
N PHE A 844 0.70 -16.71 -8.47
CA PHE A 844 0.68 -16.81 -7.02
C PHE A 844 -0.73 -17.08 -6.52
N ILE A 845 -0.84 -17.94 -5.51
CA ILE A 845 -2.07 -18.15 -4.75
C ILE A 845 -1.75 -18.48 -3.28
N GLY A 846 -2.51 -17.85 -2.36
CA GLY A 846 -2.53 -18.24 -0.95
C GLY A 846 -3.80 -19.02 -0.65
N THR A 847 -3.69 -20.28 -0.25
CA THR A 847 -4.82 -21.18 -0.01
C THR A 847 -4.63 -22.03 1.25
N GLN A 848 -5.62 -22.78 1.67
CA GLN A 848 -5.48 -23.74 2.76
C GLN A 848 -4.52 -24.86 2.37
N ASN A 849 -3.80 -25.43 3.35
CA ASN A 849 -2.82 -26.49 3.07
C ASN A 849 -3.41 -27.74 2.40
N ASP A 850 -4.63 -28.12 2.74
CA ASP A 850 -5.35 -29.25 2.14
C ASP A 850 -5.91 -28.97 0.74
N LYS A 851 -5.84 -27.70 0.26
CA LYS A 851 -6.33 -27.25 -1.05
C LYS A 851 -5.25 -27.02 -2.09
N VAL A 852 -4.00 -27.34 -1.79
CA VAL A 852 -2.87 -27.15 -2.71
C VAL A 852 -3.07 -27.82 -4.06
N VAL A 853 -3.53 -29.07 -4.05
CA VAL A 853 -3.78 -29.84 -5.28
C VAL A 853 -4.90 -29.23 -6.10
N ASP A 854 -6.00 -28.85 -5.44
CA ASP A 854 -7.15 -28.21 -6.09
C ASP A 854 -6.75 -26.87 -6.74
N ALA A 855 -5.95 -26.07 -6.03
CA ALA A 855 -5.49 -24.78 -6.51
C ALA A 855 -4.60 -24.87 -7.74
N TRP A 856 -3.61 -25.76 -7.74
CA TRP A 856 -2.74 -25.96 -8.91
C TRP A 856 -3.47 -26.62 -10.08
N THR A 857 -4.38 -27.56 -9.79
CA THR A 857 -5.24 -28.14 -10.83
C THR A 857 -6.05 -27.04 -11.52
N ALA A 858 -6.67 -26.16 -10.74
CA ALA A 858 -7.43 -25.04 -11.29
C ALA A 858 -6.58 -24.06 -12.10
N PHE A 859 -5.35 -23.74 -11.65
CA PHE A 859 -4.45 -22.92 -12.44
C PHE A 859 -4.04 -23.57 -13.75
N ASN A 860 -3.70 -24.87 -13.75
CA ASN A 860 -3.34 -25.58 -14.98
C ASN A 860 -4.52 -25.66 -15.95
N GLU A 861 -5.75 -25.82 -15.46
CA GLU A 861 -6.95 -25.72 -16.29
C GLU A 861 -7.04 -24.36 -16.96
N LEU A 862 -6.80 -23.27 -16.24
CA LEU A 862 -6.82 -21.91 -16.78
C LEU A 862 -5.70 -21.65 -17.80
N PHE A 863 -4.50 -22.17 -17.56
CA PHE A 863 -3.38 -22.04 -18.49
C PHE A 863 -3.61 -22.82 -19.79
N ASN A 864 -4.15 -24.04 -19.68
CA ASN A 864 -4.33 -24.93 -20.82
C ASN A 864 -5.65 -24.68 -21.58
N SER A 865 -6.65 -24.15 -20.89
CA SER A 865 -7.99 -23.88 -21.43
C SER A 865 -8.45 -22.50 -20.97
N MET A 866 -7.68 -21.46 -21.36
CA MET A 866 -7.98 -20.09 -20.98
C MET A 866 -9.42 -19.73 -21.38
N PRO A 867 -10.28 -19.30 -20.44
CA PRO A 867 -11.62 -18.87 -20.76
C PRO A 867 -11.62 -17.69 -21.72
N GLU A 868 -12.43 -17.78 -22.78
CA GLU A 868 -12.57 -16.74 -23.79
C GLU A 868 -13.82 -15.91 -23.48
N SER A 869 -13.68 -14.59 -23.38
CA SER A 869 -14.76 -13.63 -23.20
C SER A 869 -14.44 -12.36 -23.99
N GLN A 870 -15.20 -12.11 -25.02
CA GLN A 870 -15.05 -10.91 -25.85
C GLN A 870 -15.31 -9.64 -25.01
N ALA A 871 -16.32 -9.67 -24.14
CA ALA A 871 -16.66 -8.53 -23.27
C ALA A 871 -15.52 -8.22 -22.27
N ALA A 872 -14.89 -9.23 -21.69
CA ALA A 872 -13.74 -9.04 -20.80
C ALA A 872 -12.50 -8.51 -21.55
N PHE A 873 -12.30 -8.97 -22.79
CA PHE A 873 -11.22 -8.49 -23.66
C PHE A 873 -11.40 -7.01 -24.00
N GLU A 874 -12.58 -6.61 -24.46
CA GLU A 874 -12.90 -5.22 -24.80
C GLU A 874 -12.74 -4.28 -23.60
N LEU A 875 -13.21 -4.74 -22.42
CA LEU A 875 -13.03 -4.00 -21.17
C LEU A 875 -11.55 -3.82 -20.80
N ALA A 876 -10.73 -4.87 -20.96
CA ALA A 876 -9.30 -4.83 -20.68
C ALA A 876 -8.57 -3.90 -21.66
N GLN A 877 -8.91 -3.95 -22.94
CA GLN A 877 -8.35 -3.10 -23.99
C GLN A 877 -8.68 -1.62 -23.74
N GLN A 878 -9.96 -1.31 -23.53
CA GLN A 878 -10.41 0.05 -23.25
C GLN A 878 -9.76 0.61 -21.97
N ASN A 879 -9.72 -0.18 -20.90
CA ASN A 879 -9.10 0.24 -19.66
C ASN A 879 -7.61 0.52 -19.82
N SER A 880 -6.87 -0.33 -20.54
CA SER A 880 -5.45 -0.13 -20.81
C SER A 880 -5.20 1.16 -21.60
N LYS A 881 -6.01 1.45 -22.60
CA LYS A 881 -5.94 2.71 -23.38
C LYS A 881 -6.25 3.92 -22.49
N THR A 882 -7.34 3.88 -21.76
CA THR A 882 -7.75 4.97 -20.85
C THR A 882 -6.68 5.25 -19.82
N ASN A 883 -6.07 4.22 -19.26
CA ASN A 883 -4.98 4.37 -18.30
C ASN A 883 -3.75 5.03 -18.92
N ILE A 884 -3.33 4.64 -20.11
CA ILE A 884 -2.21 5.28 -20.79
C ILE A 884 -2.55 6.74 -21.14
N ALA A 885 -3.77 7.00 -21.61
CA ALA A 885 -4.20 8.34 -21.98
C ALA A 885 -4.31 9.30 -20.79
N THR A 886 -4.67 8.83 -19.61
CA THR A 886 -4.94 9.66 -18.42
C THR A 886 -3.80 9.72 -17.41
N ASN A 887 -2.95 8.69 -17.34
CA ASN A 887 -1.77 8.70 -16.48
C ASN A 887 -0.66 9.53 -17.12
N ARG A 888 -0.32 10.64 -16.48
CA ARG A 888 0.78 11.51 -16.88
C ARG A 888 2.07 11.13 -16.13
N THR A 889 3.18 11.18 -16.83
CA THR A 889 4.48 11.17 -16.14
C THR A 889 4.65 12.53 -15.47
N THR A 890 4.60 12.56 -14.14
CA THR A 890 4.79 13.78 -13.36
C THR A 890 6.19 14.34 -13.56
N LYS A 891 6.39 15.65 -13.35
CA LYS A 891 7.68 16.29 -13.53
C LYS A 891 8.81 15.61 -12.75
N GLY A 892 8.53 15.21 -11.50
CA GLY A 892 9.48 14.47 -10.66
C GLY A 892 9.82 13.06 -11.15
N ALA A 893 8.99 12.45 -12.00
CA ALA A 893 9.17 11.10 -12.51
C ALA A 893 9.78 11.05 -13.93
N ILE A 894 9.98 12.21 -14.60
CA ILE A 894 10.49 12.24 -15.97
C ILE A 894 11.88 11.59 -16.09
N LEU A 895 12.80 11.90 -15.16
CA LEU A 895 14.17 11.35 -15.19
C LEU A 895 14.18 9.84 -14.98
N THR A 896 13.41 9.33 -14.02
CA THR A 896 13.27 7.88 -13.81
C THR A 896 12.64 7.20 -15.02
N SER A 897 11.61 7.83 -15.62
CA SER A 897 11.00 7.32 -16.85
C SER A 897 12.00 7.29 -18.02
N PHE A 898 12.81 8.33 -18.17
CA PHE A 898 13.85 8.42 -19.20
C PHE A 898 14.86 7.28 -19.08
N ILE A 899 15.48 7.11 -17.92
CA ILE A 899 16.45 6.02 -17.69
C ILE A 899 15.81 4.65 -17.89
N THR A 900 14.58 4.45 -17.41
CA THR A 900 13.87 3.19 -17.61
C THR A 900 13.63 2.90 -19.10
N ASN A 901 13.21 3.92 -19.87
CA ASN A 901 13.00 3.73 -21.31
C ASN A 901 14.31 3.41 -22.02
N GLN A 902 15.43 4.08 -21.69
CA GLN A 902 16.74 3.77 -22.25
C GLN A 902 17.15 2.32 -21.98
N ARG A 903 16.95 1.81 -20.77
CA ARG A 903 17.26 0.40 -20.42
C ARG A 903 16.48 -0.60 -21.29
N PHE A 904 15.23 -0.29 -21.62
CA PHE A 904 14.42 -1.11 -22.53
C PHE A 904 14.70 -0.83 -24.02
N GLY A 905 15.74 -0.06 -24.34
CA GLY A 905 16.15 0.24 -25.71
C GLY A 905 15.30 1.29 -26.42
N PHE A 906 14.57 2.15 -25.66
CA PHE A 906 13.77 3.24 -26.23
C PHE A 906 14.40 4.59 -25.96
N SER A 907 14.48 5.45 -27.00
CA SER A 907 14.89 6.86 -26.88
C SER A 907 13.70 7.82 -26.68
N TYR A 908 12.49 7.28 -26.53
CA TYR A 908 11.23 8.01 -26.37
C TYR A 908 10.32 7.27 -25.38
N ASP A 909 9.19 7.84 -25.03
CA ASP A 909 8.22 7.25 -24.12
C ASP A 909 7.54 6.02 -24.77
N ARG A 910 7.95 4.82 -24.36
CA ARG A 910 7.46 3.54 -24.90
C ARG A 910 5.96 3.32 -24.79
N ARG A 911 5.28 4.08 -23.88
CA ARG A 911 3.82 4.00 -23.74
C ARG A 911 3.11 4.36 -25.05
N LYS A 912 3.77 5.12 -25.93
CA LYS A 912 3.26 5.46 -27.27
C LYS A 912 3.05 4.20 -28.11
N ASP A 913 4.06 3.35 -28.21
CA ASP A 913 3.98 2.13 -29.02
C ASP A 913 2.91 1.16 -28.46
N ILE A 914 2.82 1.07 -27.13
CA ILE A 914 1.78 0.26 -26.49
C ILE A 914 0.40 0.81 -26.82
N TYR A 915 0.18 2.11 -26.66
CA TYR A 915 -1.11 2.75 -26.93
C TYR A 915 -1.58 2.57 -28.36
N GLU A 916 -0.68 2.78 -29.33
CA GLU A 916 -0.97 2.67 -30.75
C GLU A 916 -1.26 1.22 -31.18
N ALA A 917 -0.61 0.24 -30.56
CA ALA A 917 -0.80 -1.18 -30.87
C ALA A 917 -2.09 -1.77 -30.30
N LEU A 918 -2.60 -1.23 -29.16
CA LEU A 918 -3.75 -1.83 -28.46
C LEU A 918 -4.99 -2.00 -29.34
N ASP A 919 -5.29 -1.07 -30.25
CA ASP A 919 -6.47 -1.14 -31.14
C ASP A 919 -6.39 -2.27 -32.16
N GLY A 920 -5.17 -2.72 -32.50
CA GLY A 920 -4.95 -3.77 -33.46
C GLY A 920 -5.15 -5.19 -32.91
N PHE A 921 -5.19 -5.36 -31.59
CA PHE A 921 -5.32 -6.70 -30.99
C PHE A 921 -6.77 -7.18 -30.97
N THR A 922 -6.89 -8.48 -31.15
CA THR A 922 -8.13 -9.26 -31.00
C THR A 922 -8.02 -10.20 -29.80
N LEU A 923 -9.14 -10.78 -29.37
CA LEU A 923 -9.12 -11.83 -28.34
C LEU A 923 -8.25 -13.02 -28.78
N GLN A 924 -8.27 -13.34 -30.09
CA GLN A 924 -7.46 -14.43 -30.65
C GLN A 924 -5.96 -14.21 -30.45
N ASP A 925 -5.47 -12.97 -30.59
CA ASP A 925 -4.04 -12.67 -30.34
C ASP A 925 -3.63 -12.96 -28.89
N VAL A 926 -4.53 -12.72 -27.93
CA VAL A 926 -4.31 -13.04 -26.52
C VAL A 926 -4.33 -14.55 -26.27
N VAL A 927 -5.25 -15.26 -26.95
CA VAL A 927 -5.32 -16.74 -26.91
C VAL A 927 -4.05 -17.34 -27.54
N ASP A 928 -3.63 -16.84 -28.69
CA ASP A 928 -2.41 -17.29 -29.37
C ASP A 928 -1.16 -17.04 -28.54
N PHE A 929 -1.09 -15.89 -27.86
CA PHE A 929 -0.01 -15.60 -26.91
C PHE A 929 0.02 -16.63 -25.76
N ASN A 930 -1.14 -16.94 -25.19
CA ASN A 930 -1.25 -17.97 -24.14
C ASN A 930 -0.82 -19.35 -24.66
N HIS A 931 -1.25 -19.73 -25.86
CA HIS A 931 -0.90 -21.01 -26.48
C HIS A 931 0.58 -21.12 -26.76
N GLN A 932 1.23 -20.04 -27.18
CA GLN A 932 2.63 -20.02 -27.54
C GLN A 932 3.56 -20.08 -26.33
N TYR A 933 3.22 -19.38 -25.24
CA TYR A 933 4.17 -19.11 -24.15
C TYR A 933 3.79 -19.70 -22.79
N ILE A 934 2.56 -20.22 -22.61
CA ILE A 934 2.08 -20.64 -21.30
C ILE A 934 1.43 -22.02 -21.31
N LYS A 935 0.53 -22.26 -22.28
CA LYS A 935 -0.16 -23.54 -22.42
C LYS A 935 0.84 -24.65 -22.68
N ASP A 936 0.66 -25.76 -21.95
CA ASP A 936 1.49 -26.98 -22.07
C ASP A 936 2.99 -26.74 -21.87
N GLN A 937 3.42 -25.55 -21.42
CA GLN A 937 4.80 -25.29 -21.09
C GLN A 937 5.16 -25.95 -19.74
N PRO A 938 6.37 -26.49 -19.60
CA PRO A 938 6.82 -27.05 -18.34
C PRO A 938 6.94 -25.97 -17.27
N LYS A 939 6.67 -26.34 -16.01
CA LYS A 939 6.55 -25.43 -14.88
C LYS A 939 7.40 -25.85 -13.69
N ILE A 940 7.91 -24.86 -12.99
CA ILE A 940 8.39 -25.04 -11.63
C ILE A 940 7.24 -24.64 -10.69
N TYR A 941 6.80 -25.61 -9.92
CA TYR A 941 5.80 -25.43 -8.86
C TYR A 941 6.53 -25.25 -7.53
N MET A 942 6.23 -24.21 -6.82
CA MET A 942 6.84 -23.91 -5.53
C MET A 942 5.76 -23.83 -4.45
N VAL A 943 5.92 -24.61 -3.39
CA VAL A 943 4.94 -24.63 -2.30
C VAL A 943 5.63 -24.49 -0.94
N LEU A 944 5.10 -23.57 -0.16
CA LEU A 944 5.47 -23.31 1.22
C LEU A 944 4.27 -23.56 2.11
N GLY A 945 4.31 -24.56 3.00
CA GLY A 945 3.15 -24.88 3.84
C GLY A 945 3.40 -25.99 4.83
N ARG A 946 2.35 -26.36 5.57
CA ARG A 946 2.43 -27.37 6.63
C ARG A 946 2.42 -28.77 6.04
N GLU A 947 3.54 -29.48 6.15
CA GLU A 947 3.74 -30.83 5.56
C GLU A 947 2.68 -31.84 5.98
N SER A 948 2.21 -31.80 7.23
CA SER A 948 1.23 -32.76 7.73
C SER A 948 -0.19 -32.60 7.13
N GLU A 949 -0.45 -31.46 6.47
CA GLU A 949 -1.76 -31.12 5.88
C GLU A 949 -1.72 -31.13 4.34
N ILE A 950 -0.54 -31.29 3.72
CA ILE A 950 -0.34 -31.27 2.27
C ILE A 950 -0.13 -32.70 1.76
N ASP A 951 -0.90 -33.13 0.77
CA ASP A 951 -0.75 -34.44 0.11
C ASP A 951 0.38 -34.39 -0.93
N LEU A 952 1.64 -34.53 -0.46
CA LEU A 952 2.82 -34.53 -1.32
C LEU A 952 2.83 -35.65 -2.35
N LYS A 953 2.19 -36.79 -2.05
CA LYS A 953 2.10 -37.93 -2.98
C LYS A 953 1.21 -37.59 -4.16
N GLN A 954 0.04 -37.02 -3.91
CA GLN A 954 -0.85 -36.58 -4.97
C GLN A 954 -0.26 -35.44 -5.79
N ILE A 955 0.51 -34.54 -5.14
CA ILE A 955 1.27 -33.51 -5.82
C ILE A 955 2.29 -34.13 -6.78
N GLU A 956 3.08 -35.10 -6.35
CA GLU A 956 4.07 -35.76 -7.17
C GLU A 956 3.44 -36.46 -8.39
N GLU A 957 2.31 -37.13 -8.18
CA GLU A 957 1.58 -37.83 -9.24
C GLU A 957 1.04 -36.87 -10.31
N LYS A 958 0.64 -35.65 -9.93
CA LYS A 958 -0.04 -34.69 -10.84
C LYS A 958 0.86 -33.61 -11.43
N PHE A 959 1.87 -33.17 -10.68
CA PHE A 959 2.66 -31.96 -11.01
C PHE A 959 4.15 -32.23 -11.16
N GLY A 960 4.58 -33.49 -11.08
CA GLY A 960 5.97 -33.88 -11.26
C GLY A 960 6.75 -34.15 -9.96
N PRO A 961 7.99 -34.55 -10.06
CA PRO A 961 8.80 -34.99 -8.92
C PRO A 961 8.93 -33.88 -7.85
N VAL A 962 8.70 -34.27 -6.60
CA VAL A 962 8.78 -33.36 -5.46
C VAL A 962 10.21 -33.38 -4.89
N LYS A 963 10.86 -32.21 -4.90
CA LYS A 963 12.10 -31.98 -4.18
C LYS A 963 11.79 -31.16 -2.92
N LYS A 964 11.96 -31.76 -1.76
CA LYS A 964 11.92 -31.07 -0.48
C LYS A 964 13.20 -30.28 -0.29
N LEU A 965 13.08 -28.99 -0.01
CA LEU A 965 14.18 -28.07 0.22
C LEU A 965 14.22 -27.64 1.68
N THR A 966 15.42 -27.43 2.19
CA THR A 966 15.65 -26.84 3.51
C THR A 966 15.70 -25.31 3.42
N LEU A 967 15.60 -24.65 4.56
CA LEU A 967 15.77 -23.19 4.61
C LEU A 967 17.20 -22.79 4.21
N GLU A 968 18.20 -23.59 4.60
CA GLU A 968 19.60 -23.37 4.23
C GLU A 968 19.81 -23.44 2.71
N GLU A 969 19.15 -24.38 2.01
CA GLU A 969 19.26 -24.48 0.55
C GLU A 969 18.70 -23.25 -0.15
N ILE A 970 17.56 -22.73 0.31
CA ILE A 970 16.90 -21.59 -0.36
C ILE A 970 17.44 -20.22 0.06
N PHE A 971 18.09 -20.10 1.22
CA PHE A 971 18.73 -18.87 1.68
C PHE A 971 20.25 -18.84 1.40
N GLY A 972 20.88 -20.01 1.13
CA GLY A 972 22.30 -20.11 0.86
C GLY A 972 23.20 -20.08 2.11
N TYR A 973 22.61 -20.06 3.33
CA TYR A 973 23.35 -20.00 4.60
C TYR A 973 22.61 -20.70 5.75
#